data_6e134c86a3e3dfa6f0eb3ba42e352d3f
#
_entry.id   6e134c86a3e3dfa6f0eb3ba42e352d3f
#
_cell.length_a   1.000
_cell.length_b   1.000
_cell.length_c   1.000
_cell.angle_alpha   90.00
_cell.angle_beta   90.00
_cell.angle_gamma   90.00
#
_symmetry.space_group_name_H-M   'P 1'
#
loop_
_entity.id
_entity.type
_entity.pdbx_description
1 polymer ?
#
loop_
_entity_poly.entity_id
_entity_poly.type
_entity_poly.pdbx_seq_one_letter_code
_entity_poly.pdbx_strand_id
1 'polypeptide(L)'
;MTDAPARLTAALADRYRIEHELGAGGMATVYLAADLKHDRKVALKVLKPELAAVLGGERFVQEIKTTASLQHPHILPLFDSGTADGFLFYVMPYIEGETLRDKLNRETQFGIDEAVRIACDVADALAYAHEHGVIHRDIKPENILLHAGRPMVADFGIALAVSAAAGGRMTETGLSLGTPHYMSPEQATAAKDLTARSDVYSLGSVLYEMLTGSPPHVGATAQQIIMKIVTEDAAPVTSVRKSVPAHVAAAVAKALEKLPADRFATAREFATALTTPGFAAVATATAATGAAAQRRTIGWRDRLRDPVTLALSVVALLALSATFGVSRRPRTAAPLPPIRFVVAPTDDAKPVNRFPWPAAISSDGSMVVYSVAADPTNTMLYLLRTDQIEARPIPGTTNAYQPYFSPDGTWLAFEASGKERKVRLDGSAPVTITDASGANGADWTVADEIVFGSHDGFQGLSYVSAAGGEAVALTQPDTTRGEFEHLWPIAMPDGKTIVFVLWSGSLATSRLAITSLDDGAVVPLGIAGIRPLAVLDGMLVYVQADGAVMAIAVDAKRKRVEGRPIPVHDPVPVGAANNGNSGIFVSPGGALVTSRGGARGRLVWVRLDGRTEPVMPQAREFVTPRLSPDERRVAVVVQESRQADVWIYDVALSTFSRLTSVGTVTSVQWSGDGTRVLFTAGGEELRGAVWSQLASGGAPAEKLFEHPFLTPLAAISPDGNSLLVNSLHESSWNILRVPLDSDRVARNYLTSRANEGGPAFSPDGRWVAVESDESGRVEVSVRSFPDPSSRIQVSAGGGAEPVWSPDGTRLYYRTGSSLLAARVSLRPTFTVLGRDTVRSDAPFVTSPFWGPNYQVTRDGKRILAILSDADDYRLVVSPNWITELRQRVAASQRGRDR
;
A
#
# COMPACT_ATOMS: atom_id res chain seq x y z
N MET A 1 18.33 26.65 -18.22
CA MET A 1 17.87 25.45 -18.95
C MET A 1 17.73 25.86 -20.41
N THR A 2 18.67 25.46 -21.26
CA THR A 2 18.63 25.74 -22.70
C THR A 2 17.48 24.94 -23.31
N ASP A 3 16.68 25.63 -24.12
CA ASP A 3 15.47 25.14 -24.77
C ASP A 3 15.73 23.85 -25.56
N ALA A 4 15.14 22.73 -25.15
CA ALA A 4 15.32 21.42 -25.77
C ALA A 4 15.00 21.39 -27.28
N PRO A 5 13.96 22.08 -27.79
CA PRO A 5 13.71 22.20 -29.21
C PRO A 5 14.83 22.92 -29.98
N ALA A 6 15.44 23.93 -29.40
CA ALA A 6 16.55 24.67 -30.04
C ALA A 6 17.81 23.78 -30.16
N ARG A 7 18.11 22.95 -29.15
CA ARG A 7 19.22 22.00 -29.21
C ARG A 7 19.00 20.92 -30.26
N LEU A 8 17.81 20.37 -30.32
CA LEU A 8 17.43 19.37 -31.33
C LEU A 8 17.55 19.95 -32.75
N THR A 9 17.02 21.17 -32.98
CA THR A 9 17.09 21.85 -34.26
C THR A 9 18.54 22.07 -34.69
N ALA A 10 19.41 22.52 -33.77
CA ALA A 10 20.82 22.68 -34.06
C ALA A 10 21.53 21.36 -34.38
N ALA A 11 21.24 20.30 -33.65
CA ALA A 11 21.88 18.99 -33.81
C ALA A 11 21.47 18.26 -35.12
N LEU A 12 20.36 18.63 -35.69
CA LEU A 12 19.84 18.02 -36.93
C LEU A 12 19.95 18.95 -38.15
N ALA A 13 20.45 20.19 -38.01
CA ALA A 13 20.45 21.25 -39.04
C ALA A 13 21.09 20.84 -40.37
N ASP A 14 22.10 19.96 -40.36
CA ASP A 14 22.79 19.50 -41.57
C ASP A 14 21.96 18.57 -42.43
N ARG A 15 20.89 17.96 -41.86
CA ARG A 15 20.13 16.93 -42.54
C ARG A 15 18.63 17.18 -42.55
N TYR A 16 18.06 17.67 -41.43
CA TYR A 16 16.63 17.91 -41.32
C TYR A 16 16.37 19.35 -40.84
N ARG A 17 15.54 20.07 -41.55
CA ARG A 17 15.05 21.38 -41.11
C ARG A 17 13.68 21.20 -40.50
N ILE A 18 13.60 21.33 -39.19
CA ILE A 18 12.34 21.25 -38.42
C ILE A 18 11.49 22.48 -38.79
N GLU A 19 10.23 22.26 -39.14
CA GLU A 19 9.28 23.31 -39.51
C GLU A 19 8.37 23.68 -38.35
N HIS A 20 7.62 22.71 -37.84
CA HIS A 20 6.76 22.88 -36.66
C HIS A 20 6.43 21.53 -36.03
N GLU A 21 5.85 21.57 -34.84
CA GLU A 21 5.36 20.40 -34.13
C GLU A 21 4.02 19.94 -34.74
N LEU A 22 3.90 18.64 -35.03
CA LEU A 22 2.67 17.99 -35.48
C LEU A 22 1.85 17.46 -34.31
N GLY A 23 2.50 17.07 -33.22
CA GLY A 23 1.83 16.59 -32.03
C GLY A 23 2.82 16.09 -30.94
N ALA A 24 2.42 16.24 -29.68
CA ALA A 24 3.16 15.72 -28.53
C ALA A 24 2.36 14.63 -27.82
N GLY A 25 2.98 13.47 -27.64
CA GLY A 25 2.42 12.35 -26.88
C GLY A 25 3.14 12.09 -25.57
N GLY A 26 2.68 11.09 -24.82
CA GLY A 26 3.30 10.66 -23.56
C GLY A 26 4.77 10.25 -23.70
N MET A 27 5.15 9.65 -24.83
CA MET A 27 6.47 9.04 -25.04
C MET A 27 7.37 9.81 -26.02
N ALA A 28 6.80 10.61 -26.94
CA ALA A 28 7.53 11.28 -27.97
C ALA A 28 6.81 12.54 -28.47
N THR A 29 7.55 13.42 -29.13
CA THR A 29 7.02 14.56 -29.88
C THR A 29 7.31 14.35 -31.37
N VAL A 30 6.34 14.63 -32.21
CA VAL A 30 6.43 14.49 -33.68
C VAL A 30 6.51 15.87 -34.32
N TYR A 31 7.50 16.09 -35.16
CA TYR A 31 7.73 17.34 -35.87
C TYR A 31 7.58 17.11 -37.37
N LEU A 32 7.00 18.08 -38.08
CA LEU A 32 7.18 18.18 -39.51
C LEU A 32 8.59 18.73 -39.78
N ALA A 33 9.31 18.06 -40.71
CA ALA A 33 10.64 18.51 -41.09
C ALA A 33 10.86 18.33 -42.62
N ALA A 34 11.74 19.13 -43.17
CA ALA A 34 12.24 18.93 -44.55
C ALA A 34 13.54 18.11 -44.50
N ASP A 35 13.59 16.97 -45.19
CA ASP A 35 14.80 16.20 -45.45
C ASP A 35 15.60 16.94 -46.54
N LEU A 36 16.65 17.65 -46.14
CA LEU A 36 17.46 18.51 -46.99
C LEU A 36 18.25 17.73 -48.03
N LYS A 37 18.49 16.44 -47.85
CA LYS A 37 19.22 15.59 -48.78
C LYS A 37 18.35 15.09 -49.93
N HIS A 38 17.07 14.85 -49.67
CA HIS A 38 16.16 14.25 -50.63
C HIS A 38 15.02 15.17 -51.04
N ASP A 39 15.05 16.44 -50.61
CA ASP A 39 14.07 17.49 -50.88
C ASP A 39 12.61 17.03 -50.74
N ARG A 40 12.29 16.51 -49.55
CA ARG A 40 10.95 16.00 -49.24
C ARG A 40 10.53 16.28 -47.82
N LYS A 41 9.22 16.36 -47.57
CA LYS A 41 8.67 16.45 -46.24
C LYS A 41 8.71 15.10 -45.53
N VAL A 42 9.06 15.12 -44.27
CA VAL A 42 9.12 13.94 -43.40
C VAL A 42 8.51 14.24 -42.02
N ALA A 43 8.03 13.22 -41.37
CA ALA A 43 7.68 13.29 -39.96
C ALA A 43 8.86 12.77 -39.13
N LEU A 44 9.37 13.65 -38.24
CA LEU A 44 10.48 13.37 -37.34
C LEU A 44 9.92 13.13 -35.96
N LYS A 45 9.99 11.89 -35.47
CA LYS A 45 9.53 11.53 -34.13
C LYS A 45 10.72 11.45 -33.18
N VAL A 46 10.66 12.24 -32.09
CA VAL A 46 11.73 12.39 -31.10
C VAL A 46 11.25 11.88 -29.76
N LEU A 47 11.95 10.91 -29.18
CA LEU A 47 11.62 10.36 -27.88
C LEU A 47 11.94 11.36 -26.77
N LYS A 48 11.12 11.36 -25.72
CA LYS A 48 11.37 12.18 -24.54
C LYS A 48 12.70 11.80 -23.86
N PRO A 49 13.46 12.76 -23.29
CA PRO A 49 14.79 12.52 -22.72
C PRO A 49 14.78 11.42 -21.63
N GLU A 50 13.71 11.35 -20.84
CA GLU A 50 13.55 10.36 -19.78
C GLU A 50 13.52 8.93 -20.34
N LEU A 51 12.86 8.73 -21.47
CA LEU A 51 12.82 7.46 -22.17
C LEU A 51 14.12 7.15 -22.92
N ALA A 52 14.73 8.15 -23.51
CA ALA A 52 16.01 8.02 -24.20
C ALA A 52 17.11 7.54 -23.22
N ALA A 53 17.12 8.04 -21.98
CA ALA A 53 18.05 7.63 -20.93
C ALA A 53 17.88 6.16 -20.48
N VAL A 54 16.64 5.63 -20.49
CA VAL A 54 16.36 4.24 -20.12
C VAL A 54 16.67 3.26 -21.24
N LEU A 55 16.40 3.64 -22.50
CA LEU A 55 16.56 2.77 -23.66
C LEU A 55 18.01 2.57 -24.08
N GLY A 56 18.83 3.60 -24.01
CA GLY A 56 20.18 3.61 -24.58
C GLY A 56 20.19 3.63 -26.12
N GLY A 57 21.10 4.41 -26.72
CA GLY A 57 21.12 4.64 -28.17
C GLY A 57 21.36 3.40 -29.03
N GLU A 58 22.27 2.51 -28.61
CA GLU A 58 22.61 1.31 -29.39
C GLU A 58 21.44 0.31 -29.47
N ARG A 59 20.76 0.08 -28.36
CA ARG A 59 19.62 -0.83 -28.28
C ARG A 59 18.42 -0.32 -29.09
N PHE A 60 18.15 0.99 -29.01
CA PHE A 60 17.12 1.64 -29.80
C PHE A 60 17.35 1.45 -31.31
N VAL A 61 18.57 1.72 -31.81
CA VAL A 61 18.92 1.56 -33.20
C VAL A 61 18.82 0.10 -33.66
N GLN A 62 19.17 -0.87 -32.80
CA GLN A 62 19.07 -2.30 -33.13
C GLN A 62 17.62 -2.77 -33.28
N GLU A 63 16.71 -2.33 -32.39
CA GLU A 63 15.30 -2.73 -32.46
C GLU A 63 14.57 -2.05 -33.63
N ILE A 64 14.91 -0.80 -33.95
CA ILE A 64 14.36 -0.10 -35.11
C ILE A 64 14.80 -0.75 -36.43
N LYS A 65 15.99 -1.35 -36.54
CA LYS A 65 16.42 -2.05 -37.74
C LYS A 65 15.47 -3.18 -38.18
N THR A 66 14.92 -3.91 -37.21
CA THR A 66 13.96 -4.98 -37.49
C THR A 66 12.66 -4.40 -38.06
N THR A 67 12.16 -3.31 -37.49
CA THR A 67 10.95 -2.63 -37.97
C THR A 67 11.19 -1.95 -39.33
N ALA A 68 12.37 -1.40 -39.55
CA ALA A 68 12.73 -0.75 -40.84
C ALA A 68 12.80 -1.72 -42.03
N SER A 69 12.90 -3.04 -41.77
CA SER A 69 12.90 -4.05 -42.83
C SER A 69 11.49 -4.41 -43.32
N LEU A 70 10.43 -3.97 -42.63
CA LEU A 70 9.05 -4.26 -43.05
C LEU A 70 8.65 -3.42 -44.27
N GLN A 71 8.19 -4.08 -45.32
CA GLN A 71 7.73 -3.45 -46.57
C GLN A 71 6.35 -3.97 -46.93
N HIS A 72 5.33 -3.17 -46.63
CA HIS A 72 3.94 -3.52 -46.90
C HIS A 72 3.11 -2.27 -47.24
N PRO A 73 2.13 -2.32 -48.17
CA PRO A 73 1.35 -1.12 -48.55
C PRO A 73 0.57 -0.47 -47.38
N HIS A 74 0.26 -1.22 -46.34
CA HIS A 74 -0.45 -0.75 -45.16
C HIS A 74 0.45 -0.59 -43.91
N ILE A 75 1.79 -0.60 -44.04
CA ILE A 75 2.76 -0.29 -43.01
C ILE A 75 3.50 0.99 -43.39
N LEU A 76 3.54 1.96 -42.44
CA LEU A 76 4.31 3.18 -42.64
C LEU A 76 5.82 2.87 -42.58
N PRO A 77 6.59 3.03 -43.68
CA PRO A 77 8.00 2.69 -43.69
C PRO A 77 8.83 3.66 -42.85
N LEU A 78 9.96 3.21 -42.32
CA LEU A 78 10.96 4.05 -41.70
C LEU A 78 12.05 4.45 -42.69
N PHE A 79 12.35 5.73 -42.77
CA PHE A 79 13.39 6.26 -43.67
C PHE A 79 14.76 6.33 -42.98
N ASP A 80 14.79 6.63 -41.71
CA ASP A 80 16.02 6.85 -40.96
C ASP A 80 15.80 6.78 -39.45
N SER A 81 16.87 6.57 -38.67
CA SER A 81 16.84 6.62 -37.20
C SER A 81 18.24 6.97 -36.68
N GLY A 82 18.31 7.58 -35.50
CA GLY A 82 19.61 7.93 -34.94
C GLY A 82 19.52 8.62 -33.59
N THR A 83 20.69 9.10 -33.17
CA THR A 83 20.90 9.93 -31.98
C THR A 83 21.48 11.27 -32.37
N ALA A 84 20.94 12.36 -31.85
CA ALA A 84 21.42 13.72 -32.06
C ALA A 84 21.39 14.47 -30.72
N ASP A 85 22.53 14.93 -30.23
CA ASP A 85 22.70 15.61 -28.92
C ASP A 85 21.97 14.92 -27.75
N GLY A 86 22.01 13.56 -27.72
CA GLY A 86 21.36 12.75 -26.71
C GLY A 86 19.87 12.48 -26.94
N PHE A 87 19.26 13.08 -27.96
CA PHE A 87 17.90 12.77 -28.37
C PHE A 87 17.87 11.53 -29.30
N LEU A 88 16.99 10.59 -29.00
CA LEU A 88 16.70 9.46 -29.87
C LEU A 88 15.57 9.83 -30.84
N PHE A 89 15.77 9.61 -32.12
CA PHE A 89 14.78 9.98 -33.13
C PHE A 89 14.67 8.93 -34.24
N TYR A 90 13.54 8.94 -34.94
CA TYR A 90 13.36 8.27 -36.23
C TYR A 90 12.52 9.10 -37.18
N VAL A 91 12.69 8.81 -38.46
CA VAL A 91 12.15 9.57 -39.58
C VAL A 91 11.26 8.67 -40.41
N MET A 92 10.08 9.14 -40.69
CA MET A 92 9.08 8.44 -41.51
C MET A 92 8.49 9.39 -42.57
N PRO A 93 7.82 8.88 -43.61
CA PRO A 93 7.09 9.75 -44.53
C PRO A 93 6.10 10.66 -43.81
N TYR A 94 6.02 11.90 -44.21
CA TYR A 94 4.88 12.74 -43.83
C TYR A 94 3.67 12.33 -44.65
N ILE A 95 2.62 11.87 -44.03
CA ILE A 95 1.37 11.44 -44.65
C ILE A 95 0.36 12.58 -44.59
N GLU A 96 -0.03 13.08 -45.74
CA GLU A 96 -1.13 14.05 -45.87
C GLU A 96 -2.45 13.28 -45.69
N GLY A 97 -3.07 13.44 -44.51
CA GLY A 97 -4.28 12.72 -44.11
C GLY A 97 -4.66 12.97 -42.64
N GLU A 98 -5.51 12.14 -42.12
CA GLU A 98 -5.95 12.18 -40.73
C GLU A 98 -5.69 10.85 -40.05
N THR A 99 -5.65 10.82 -38.74
CA THR A 99 -5.62 9.55 -37.98
C THR A 99 -7.03 8.93 -37.93
N LEU A 100 -7.09 7.60 -37.74
CA LEU A 100 -8.37 6.95 -37.50
C LEU A 100 -9.09 7.52 -36.27
N ARG A 101 -8.34 8.03 -35.29
CA ARG A 101 -8.88 8.76 -34.13
C ARG A 101 -9.59 10.05 -34.53
N ASP A 102 -8.98 10.86 -35.39
CA ASP A 102 -9.57 12.12 -35.85
C ASP A 102 -10.86 11.85 -36.62
N LYS A 103 -10.89 10.82 -37.48
CA LYS A 103 -12.08 10.40 -38.15
C LYS A 103 -13.17 9.88 -37.21
N LEU A 104 -12.82 9.06 -36.19
CA LEU A 104 -13.76 8.60 -35.16
C LEU A 104 -14.35 9.76 -34.35
N ASN A 105 -13.53 10.74 -34.01
CA ASN A 105 -14.00 11.93 -33.27
C ASN A 105 -15.00 12.76 -34.09
N ARG A 106 -14.84 12.79 -35.42
CA ARG A 106 -15.72 13.52 -36.35
C ARG A 106 -17.00 12.75 -36.68
N GLU A 107 -16.89 11.46 -36.94
CA GLU A 107 -18.01 10.65 -37.52
C GLU A 107 -18.69 9.76 -36.46
N THR A 108 -18.06 9.59 -35.27
CA THR A 108 -18.50 8.75 -34.16
C THR A 108 -18.63 7.27 -34.54
N GLN A 109 -19.32 6.91 -35.61
CA GLN A 109 -19.52 5.53 -36.12
C GLN A 109 -19.30 5.47 -37.63
N PHE A 110 -18.68 4.40 -38.11
CA PHE A 110 -18.42 4.20 -39.52
C PHE A 110 -19.50 3.33 -40.18
N GLY A 111 -19.60 3.40 -41.52
CA GLY A 111 -20.30 2.41 -42.33
C GLY A 111 -19.74 1.01 -42.03
N ILE A 112 -20.59 -0.02 -41.97
CA ILE A 112 -20.14 -1.38 -41.65
C ILE A 112 -19.09 -1.87 -42.62
N ASP A 113 -19.34 -1.69 -43.92
CA ASP A 113 -18.43 -2.14 -45.00
C ASP A 113 -17.09 -1.40 -44.95
N GLU A 114 -17.10 -0.11 -44.56
CA GLU A 114 -15.90 0.69 -44.42
C GLU A 114 -15.10 0.25 -43.18
N ALA A 115 -15.75 0.04 -42.03
CA ALA A 115 -15.11 -0.44 -40.82
C ALA A 115 -14.45 -1.83 -41.03
N VAL A 116 -15.17 -2.74 -41.69
CA VAL A 116 -14.65 -4.08 -42.06
C VAL A 116 -13.47 -3.98 -43.02
N ARG A 117 -13.57 -3.14 -44.07
CA ARG A 117 -12.44 -2.94 -45.00
C ARG A 117 -11.20 -2.42 -44.29
N ILE A 118 -11.32 -1.38 -43.47
CA ILE A 118 -10.20 -0.83 -42.70
C ILE A 118 -9.59 -1.91 -41.80
N ALA A 119 -10.42 -2.68 -41.10
CA ALA A 119 -9.95 -3.74 -40.20
C ALA A 119 -9.24 -4.87 -40.98
N CYS A 120 -9.70 -5.22 -42.18
CA CYS A 120 -9.06 -6.22 -43.06
C CYS A 120 -7.70 -5.73 -43.55
N ASP A 121 -7.60 -4.48 -44.01
CA ASP A 121 -6.35 -3.89 -44.50
C ASP A 121 -5.30 -3.80 -43.35
N VAL A 122 -5.71 -3.43 -42.14
CA VAL A 122 -4.85 -3.43 -40.96
C VAL A 122 -4.47 -4.86 -40.53
N ALA A 123 -5.40 -5.82 -40.62
CA ALA A 123 -5.11 -7.22 -40.33
C ALA A 123 -4.10 -7.83 -41.31
N ASP A 124 -4.12 -7.44 -42.59
CA ASP A 124 -3.13 -7.87 -43.57
C ASP A 124 -1.73 -7.32 -43.24
N ALA A 125 -1.63 -6.04 -42.85
CA ALA A 125 -0.40 -5.44 -42.35
C ALA A 125 0.17 -6.17 -41.11
N LEU A 126 -0.70 -6.49 -40.15
CA LEU A 126 -0.31 -7.22 -38.95
C LEU A 126 0.12 -8.65 -39.26
N ALA A 127 -0.60 -9.36 -40.13
CA ALA A 127 -0.23 -10.71 -40.53
C ALA A 127 1.16 -10.75 -41.17
N TYR A 128 1.46 -9.81 -42.06
CA TYR A 128 2.78 -9.65 -42.65
C TYR A 128 3.87 -9.40 -41.60
N ALA A 129 3.65 -8.47 -40.66
CA ALA A 129 4.60 -8.18 -39.60
C ALA A 129 4.84 -9.39 -38.68
N HIS A 130 3.78 -10.13 -38.31
CA HIS A 130 3.85 -11.34 -37.50
C HIS A 130 4.65 -12.45 -38.19
N GLU A 131 4.51 -12.64 -39.49
CA GLU A 131 5.29 -13.59 -40.28
C GLU A 131 6.78 -13.23 -40.29
N HIS A 132 7.12 -11.94 -40.08
CA HIS A 132 8.50 -11.47 -39.94
C HIS A 132 8.96 -11.35 -38.47
N GLY A 133 8.20 -11.92 -37.52
CA GLY A 133 8.55 -11.97 -36.11
C GLY A 133 8.32 -10.66 -35.35
N VAL A 134 7.60 -9.70 -35.90
CA VAL A 134 7.31 -8.39 -35.31
C VAL A 134 5.87 -8.34 -34.81
N ILE A 135 5.66 -8.13 -33.51
CA ILE A 135 4.35 -7.88 -32.88
C ILE A 135 4.26 -6.40 -32.60
N HIS A 136 3.14 -5.77 -32.95
CA HIS A 136 2.97 -4.31 -32.85
C HIS A 136 2.83 -3.82 -31.40
N ARG A 137 1.99 -4.46 -30.61
CA ARG A 137 1.74 -4.22 -29.16
C ARG A 137 1.06 -2.91 -28.77
N ASP A 138 0.80 -2.01 -29.71
CA ASP A 138 0.13 -0.71 -29.46
C ASP A 138 -0.81 -0.36 -30.62
N ILE A 139 -1.66 -1.31 -31.04
CA ILE A 139 -2.69 -1.06 -32.06
C ILE A 139 -3.83 -0.26 -31.43
N LYS A 140 -4.01 0.97 -31.96
CA LYS A 140 -5.05 1.91 -31.56
C LYS A 140 -5.33 2.91 -32.67
N PRO A 141 -6.47 3.62 -32.66
CA PRO A 141 -6.85 4.56 -33.74
C PRO A 141 -5.83 5.66 -34.01
N GLU A 142 -5.07 6.10 -33.01
CA GLU A 142 -4.02 7.11 -33.11
C GLU A 142 -2.82 6.63 -33.96
N ASN A 143 -2.58 5.32 -34.03
CA ASN A 143 -1.47 4.69 -34.76
C ASN A 143 -1.89 4.16 -36.11
N ILE A 144 -3.12 4.46 -36.58
CA ILE A 144 -3.63 4.13 -37.91
C ILE A 144 -3.88 5.43 -38.67
N LEU A 145 -3.04 5.71 -39.66
CA LEU A 145 -3.17 6.89 -40.49
C LEU A 145 -4.03 6.57 -41.71
N LEU A 146 -4.88 7.47 -42.14
CA LEU A 146 -5.73 7.33 -43.33
C LEU A 146 -5.23 8.25 -44.43
N HIS A 147 -4.63 7.66 -45.46
CA HIS A 147 -4.21 8.36 -46.68
C HIS A 147 -5.11 8.01 -47.86
N ALA A 148 -5.83 8.97 -48.39
CA ALA A 148 -6.81 8.75 -49.47
C ALA A 148 -7.79 7.60 -49.14
N GLY A 149 -8.22 7.48 -47.88
CA GLY A 149 -9.13 6.43 -47.37
C GLY A 149 -8.51 5.05 -47.20
N ARG A 150 -7.20 4.91 -47.37
CA ARG A 150 -6.45 3.63 -47.13
C ARG A 150 -5.73 3.71 -45.80
N PRO A 151 -5.85 2.71 -44.89
CA PRO A 151 -5.16 2.70 -43.64
C PRO A 151 -3.67 2.35 -43.79
N MET A 152 -2.84 3.04 -43.00
CA MET A 152 -1.42 2.74 -42.85
C MET A 152 -1.12 2.67 -41.36
N VAL A 153 -0.53 1.57 -40.90
CA VAL A 153 -0.17 1.33 -39.49
C VAL A 153 1.20 1.95 -39.21
N ALA A 154 1.27 2.83 -38.25
CA ALA A 154 2.48 3.49 -37.80
C ALA A 154 2.98 2.91 -36.47
N ASP A 155 4.22 3.19 -36.09
CA ASP A 155 4.81 2.92 -34.76
C ASP A 155 4.99 1.43 -34.40
N PHE A 156 5.32 0.56 -35.38
CA PHE A 156 5.68 -0.83 -35.12
C PHE A 156 6.90 -0.95 -34.18
N GLY A 157 6.81 -1.82 -33.20
CA GLY A 157 7.95 -2.34 -32.40
C GLY A 157 8.58 -1.40 -31.37
N ILE A 158 8.24 -0.11 -31.32
CA ILE A 158 8.86 0.85 -30.38
C ILE A 158 8.47 0.57 -28.93
N ALA A 159 7.27 0.04 -28.70
CA ALA A 159 6.82 -0.39 -27.38
C ALA A 159 7.68 -1.54 -26.80
N LEU A 160 8.33 -2.35 -27.66
CA LEU A 160 9.23 -3.43 -27.24
C LEU A 160 10.52 -2.88 -26.64
N ALA A 161 11.13 -1.88 -27.29
CA ALA A 161 12.35 -1.24 -26.82
C ALA A 161 12.15 -0.66 -25.41
N VAL A 162 11.05 0.06 -25.22
CA VAL A 162 10.67 0.69 -23.95
C VAL A 162 10.36 -0.35 -22.88
N SER A 163 9.58 -1.38 -23.17
CA SER A 163 9.18 -2.43 -22.23
C SER A 163 10.36 -3.30 -21.78
N ALA A 164 11.24 -3.67 -22.72
CA ALA A 164 12.40 -4.52 -22.45
C ALA A 164 13.51 -3.77 -21.68
N ALA A 165 13.68 -2.47 -21.94
CA ALA A 165 14.63 -1.63 -21.20
C ALA A 165 14.17 -1.33 -19.77
N ALA A 166 12.86 -1.21 -19.56
CA ALA A 166 12.28 -0.94 -18.23
C ALA A 166 12.31 -2.16 -17.29
N GLY A 167 12.68 -3.36 -17.77
CA GLY A 167 12.84 -4.56 -16.93
C GLY A 167 11.63 -4.88 -16.04
N GLY A 168 10.42 -4.57 -16.50
CA GLY A 168 9.19 -4.68 -15.71
C GLY A 168 8.92 -3.50 -14.77
N ARG A 169 9.73 -2.42 -14.82
CA ARG A 169 9.60 -1.23 -13.95
C ARG A 169 8.80 -0.07 -14.54
N MET A 170 8.09 -0.29 -15.64
CA MET A 170 7.38 0.79 -16.34
C MET A 170 6.23 1.44 -15.56
N THR A 171 5.80 0.83 -14.46
CA THR A 171 4.83 1.40 -13.51
C THR A 171 5.48 2.27 -12.43
N GLU A 172 6.80 2.20 -12.26
CA GLU A 172 7.52 2.94 -11.21
C GLU A 172 7.97 4.35 -11.64
N THR A 173 8.00 4.63 -12.95
CA THR A 173 8.59 5.90 -13.45
C THR A 173 7.58 7.01 -13.72
N GLY A 174 6.29 6.85 -13.39
CA GLY A 174 5.27 7.89 -13.59
C GLY A 174 5.03 8.28 -15.06
N LEU A 175 5.59 7.53 -16.02
CA LEU A 175 5.36 7.73 -17.42
C LEU A 175 3.94 7.30 -17.76
N SER A 176 3.11 8.27 -18.13
CA SER A 176 1.72 8.07 -18.57
C SER A 176 1.65 6.99 -19.65
N LEU A 177 1.25 5.79 -19.26
CA LEU A 177 0.80 4.78 -20.21
C LEU A 177 -0.40 5.39 -20.92
N GLY A 178 -0.37 5.51 -22.26
CA GLY A 178 -1.49 6.00 -23.07
C GLY A 178 -2.79 5.29 -22.69
N THR A 179 -3.91 5.82 -23.13
CA THR A 179 -5.25 5.35 -22.78
C THR A 179 -5.40 3.83 -23.03
N PRO A 180 -5.70 2.98 -22.03
CA PRO A 180 -5.57 1.52 -22.13
C PRO A 180 -6.72 0.82 -22.87
N HIS A 181 -7.63 1.53 -23.52
CA HIS A 181 -8.86 1.00 -24.11
C HIS A 181 -8.67 -0.16 -25.11
N TYR A 182 -7.49 -0.26 -25.72
CA TYR A 182 -7.18 -1.25 -26.77
C TYR A 182 -6.18 -2.31 -26.33
N MET A 183 -5.71 -2.25 -25.07
CA MET A 183 -4.79 -3.25 -24.53
C MET A 183 -5.47 -4.61 -24.46
N SER A 184 -4.73 -5.66 -24.78
CA SER A 184 -5.20 -7.03 -24.52
C SER A 184 -5.11 -7.37 -23.02
N PRO A 185 -5.89 -8.33 -22.51
CA PRO A 185 -5.84 -8.74 -21.12
C PRO A 185 -4.43 -9.13 -20.65
N GLU A 186 -3.64 -9.80 -21.47
CA GLU A 186 -2.26 -10.17 -21.17
C GLU A 186 -1.31 -8.96 -21.13
N GLN A 187 -1.54 -7.93 -21.93
CA GLN A 187 -0.81 -6.66 -21.83
C GLN A 187 -1.20 -5.91 -20.55
N ALA A 188 -2.49 -5.86 -20.25
CA ALA A 188 -3.04 -5.21 -19.05
C ALA A 188 -2.51 -5.85 -17.75
N THR A 189 -2.16 -7.15 -17.80
CA THR A 189 -1.54 -7.88 -16.67
C THR A 189 -0.01 -7.96 -16.73
N ALA A 190 0.63 -7.23 -17.66
CA ALA A 190 2.08 -7.21 -17.86
C ALA A 190 2.70 -8.62 -18.05
N ALA A 191 2.01 -9.50 -18.79
CA ALA A 191 2.53 -10.82 -19.12
C ALA A 191 3.81 -10.71 -19.96
N LYS A 192 4.81 -11.57 -19.68
CA LYS A 192 6.11 -11.52 -20.34
C LYS A 192 6.06 -12.02 -21.78
N ASP A 193 5.18 -12.97 -22.09
CA ASP A 193 5.11 -13.67 -23.36
C ASP A 193 3.91 -13.18 -24.18
N LEU A 194 4.03 -12.00 -24.77
CA LEU A 194 3.04 -11.45 -25.70
C LEU A 194 3.18 -12.13 -27.07
N THR A 195 2.06 -12.49 -27.66
CA THR A 195 1.99 -13.13 -28.96
C THR A 195 1.22 -12.28 -30.01
N ALA A 196 1.25 -12.66 -31.28
CA ALA A 196 0.44 -12.05 -32.33
C ALA A 196 -1.06 -11.92 -32.01
N ARG A 197 -1.57 -12.75 -31.12
CA ARG A 197 -2.97 -12.73 -30.67
C ARG A 197 -3.32 -11.50 -29.80
N SER A 198 -2.32 -10.81 -29.25
CA SER A 198 -2.52 -9.52 -28.56
C SER A 198 -2.93 -8.43 -29.55
N ASP A 199 -2.28 -8.36 -30.72
CA ASP A 199 -2.63 -7.41 -31.78
C ASP A 199 -4.01 -7.71 -32.38
N VAL A 200 -4.41 -9.01 -32.46
CA VAL A 200 -5.75 -9.41 -32.88
C VAL A 200 -6.82 -8.87 -31.92
N TYR A 201 -6.59 -8.93 -30.59
CA TYR A 201 -7.49 -8.34 -29.62
C TYR A 201 -7.58 -6.83 -29.76
N SER A 202 -6.44 -6.14 -29.89
CA SER A 202 -6.39 -4.69 -30.06
C SER A 202 -7.11 -4.23 -31.30
N LEU A 203 -6.92 -4.93 -32.42
CA LEU A 203 -7.65 -4.66 -33.67
C LEU A 203 -9.15 -4.96 -33.54
N GLY A 204 -9.52 -6.02 -32.81
CA GLY A 204 -10.91 -6.31 -32.46
C GLY A 204 -11.56 -5.16 -31.68
N SER A 205 -10.80 -4.54 -30.74
CA SER A 205 -11.24 -3.38 -29.95
C SER A 205 -11.41 -2.14 -30.82
N VAL A 206 -10.51 -1.88 -31.78
CA VAL A 206 -10.62 -0.79 -32.74
C VAL A 206 -11.84 -0.98 -33.65
N LEU A 207 -12.06 -2.21 -34.16
CA LEU A 207 -13.24 -2.50 -34.98
C LEU A 207 -14.53 -2.37 -34.20
N TYR A 208 -14.55 -2.79 -32.92
CA TYR A 208 -15.70 -2.60 -32.05
C TYR A 208 -16.06 -1.12 -31.95
N GLU A 209 -15.08 -0.24 -31.72
CA GLU A 209 -15.31 1.20 -31.65
C GLU A 209 -15.77 1.80 -32.97
N MET A 210 -15.16 1.44 -34.09
CA MET A 210 -15.61 1.89 -35.42
C MET A 210 -17.09 1.54 -35.67
N LEU A 211 -17.56 0.40 -35.18
CA LEU A 211 -18.92 -0.07 -35.36
C LEU A 211 -19.91 0.55 -34.38
N THR A 212 -19.50 0.82 -33.11
CA THR A 212 -20.40 1.21 -32.03
C THR A 212 -20.24 2.65 -31.57
N GLY A 213 -19.12 3.31 -31.90
CA GLY A 213 -18.79 4.66 -31.49
C GLY A 213 -18.10 4.76 -30.12
N SER A 214 -17.85 3.63 -29.47
CA SER A 214 -17.13 3.57 -28.18
C SER A 214 -16.29 2.29 -28.09
N PRO A 215 -15.13 2.31 -27.46
CA PRO A 215 -14.34 1.10 -27.24
C PRO A 215 -15.09 0.07 -26.38
N PRO A 216 -14.72 -1.23 -26.44
CA PRO A 216 -15.46 -2.30 -25.75
C PRO A 216 -15.48 -2.15 -24.24
N HIS A 217 -14.48 -1.49 -23.66
CA HIS A 217 -14.37 -1.21 -22.24
C HIS A 217 -14.11 0.26 -22.01
N VAL A 218 -14.99 0.94 -21.30
CA VAL A 218 -14.89 2.36 -20.93
C VAL A 218 -14.89 2.53 -19.41
N GLY A 219 -14.19 3.52 -18.93
CA GLY A 219 -14.10 3.83 -17.50
C GLY A 219 -13.60 5.24 -17.26
N ALA A 220 -13.83 5.77 -16.07
CA ALA A 220 -13.39 7.10 -15.67
C ALA A 220 -11.86 7.19 -15.47
N THR A 221 -11.19 6.06 -15.23
CA THR A 221 -9.74 6.00 -15.02
C THR A 221 -9.10 4.86 -15.84
N ALA A 222 -7.79 4.98 -16.10
CA ALA A 222 -7.03 3.93 -16.80
C ALA A 222 -7.10 2.59 -16.06
N GLN A 223 -7.03 2.59 -14.72
CA GLN A 223 -7.12 1.39 -13.90
C GLN A 223 -8.49 0.72 -14.01
N GLN A 224 -9.56 1.50 -14.04
CA GLN A 224 -10.91 0.98 -14.22
C GLN A 224 -11.08 0.31 -15.59
N ILE A 225 -10.53 0.91 -16.65
CA ILE A 225 -10.51 0.32 -17.97
C ILE A 225 -9.73 -0.98 -18.00
N ILE A 226 -8.51 -1.00 -17.43
CA ILE A 226 -7.68 -2.19 -17.28
C ILE A 226 -8.43 -3.29 -16.53
N MET A 227 -9.07 -2.94 -15.41
CA MET A 227 -9.85 -3.91 -14.63
C MET A 227 -10.95 -4.53 -15.50
N LYS A 228 -11.72 -3.72 -16.24
CA LYS A 228 -12.78 -4.20 -17.12
C LYS A 228 -12.24 -5.06 -18.27
N ILE A 229 -11.11 -4.69 -18.86
CA ILE A 229 -10.43 -5.50 -19.89
C ILE A 229 -10.14 -6.90 -19.36
N VAL A 230 -9.72 -7.02 -18.11
CA VAL A 230 -9.36 -8.31 -17.49
C VAL A 230 -10.58 -9.09 -17.02
N THR A 231 -11.62 -8.42 -16.47
CA THR A 231 -12.70 -9.07 -15.72
C THR A 231 -14.05 -9.09 -16.42
N GLU A 232 -14.36 -8.14 -17.30
CA GLU A 232 -15.67 -8.01 -17.93
C GLU A 232 -15.63 -8.40 -19.41
N ASP A 233 -16.61 -9.17 -19.88
CA ASP A 233 -16.76 -9.43 -21.30
C ASP A 233 -17.26 -8.18 -22.02
N ALA A 234 -16.78 -7.97 -23.25
CA ALA A 234 -17.28 -6.90 -24.09
C ALA A 234 -18.76 -7.11 -24.42
N ALA A 235 -19.56 -6.05 -24.32
CA ALA A 235 -20.96 -6.12 -24.73
C ALA A 235 -21.05 -6.55 -26.22
N PRO A 236 -21.97 -7.46 -26.59
CA PRO A 236 -22.12 -7.85 -27.98
C PRO A 236 -22.36 -6.65 -28.88
N VAL A 237 -21.63 -6.53 -29.99
CA VAL A 237 -21.76 -5.40 -30.93
C VAL A 237 -23.23 -5.21 -31.36
N THR A 238 -23.97 -6.31 -31.53
CA THR A 238 -25.39 -6.29 -31.91
C THR A 238 -26.32 -5.74 -30.84
N SER A 239 -25.88 -5.68 -29.57
CA SER A 239 -26.65 -5.03 -28.50
C SER A 239 -26.63 -3.50 -28.61
N VAL A 240 -25.54 -2.94 -29.19
CA VAL A 240 -25.33 -1.51 -29.43
C VAL A 240 -25.80 -1.11 -30.82
N ARG A 241 -25.45 -1.91 -31.84
CA ARG A 241 -25.78 -1.66 -33.26
C ARG A 241 -26.38 -2.91 -33.90
N LYS A 242 -27.70 -3.00 -33.94
CA LYS A 242 -28.45 -4.17 -34.45
C LYS A 242 -28.20 -4.51 -35.90
N SER A 243 -27.79 -3.54 -36.74
CA SER A 243 -27.56 -3.72 -38.19
C SER A 243 -26.25 -4.43 -38.53
N VAL A 244 -25.38 -4.72 -37.53
CA VAL A 244 -24.13 -5.42 -37.81
C VAL A 244 -24.40 -6.89 -38.17
N PRO A 245 -23.86 -7.39 -39.29
CA PRO A 245 -24.06 -8.76 -39.73
C PRO A 245 -23.56 -9.76 -38.70
N ALA A 246 -24.24 -10.90 -38.58
CA ALA A 246 -23.97 -11.91 -37.54
C ALA A 246 -22.54 -12.44 -37.59
N HIS A 247 -21.95 -12.61 -38.81
CA HIS A 247 -20.58 -13.07 -38.98
C HIS A 247 -19.55 -12.03 -38.49
N VAL A 248 -19.80 -10.73 -38.72
CA VAL A 248 -18.95 -9.63 -38.21
C VAL A 248 -19.00 -9.57 -36.69
N ALA A 249 -20.21 -9.64 -36.13
CA ALA A 249 -20.39 -9.65 -34.69
C ALA A 249 -19.71 -10.87 -34.01
N ALA A 250 -19.83 -12.06 -34.62
CA ALA A 250 -19.17 -13.28 -34.14
C ALA A 250 -17.65 -13.19 -34.26
N ALA A 251 -17.13 -12.57 -35.32
CA ALA A 251 -15.69 -12.37 -35.50
C ALA A 251 -15.13 -11.38 -34.44
N VAL A 252 -15.80 -10.27 -34.20
CA VAL A 252 -15.42 -9.30 -33.14
C VAL A 252 -15.46 -9.96 -31.76
N ALA A 253 -16.53 -10.69 -31.45
CA ALA A 253 -16.62 -11.39 -30.15
C ALA A 253 -15.46 -12.36 -29.95
N LYS A 254 -15.12 -13.17 -30.98
CA LYS A 254 -13.98 -14.10 -30.89
C LYS A 254 -12.63 -13.39 -30.80
N ALA A 255 -12.44 -12.26 -31.45
CA ALA A 255 -11.21 -11.47 -31.32
C ALA A 255 -11.04 -10.90 -29.90
N LEU A 256 -12.14 -10.57 -29.22
CA LEU A 256 -12.17 -10.00 -27.87
C LEU A 256 -12.22 -11.05 -26.73
N GLU A 257 -12.03 -12.34 -27.04
CA GLU A 257 -11.93 -13.38 -26.02
C GLU A 257 -10.79 -13.09 -25.04
N LYS A 258 -11.00 -13.40 -23.75
CA LYS A 258 -10.02 -13.08 -22.70
C LYS A 258 -8.75 -13.90 -22.81
N LEU A 259 -8.89 -15.20 -23.10
CA LEU A 259 -7.73 -16.07 -23.24
C LEU A 259 -7.17 -15.99 -24.68
N PRO A 260 -5.87 -15.75 -24.87
CA PRO A 260 -5.27 -15.72 -26.21
C PRO A 260 -5.54 -17.01 -27.01
N ALA A 261 -5.67 -18.16 -26.34
CA ALA A 261 -5.92 -19.44 -26.98
C ALA A 261 -7.29 -19.50 -27.70
N ASP A 262 -8.28 -18.78 -27.21
CA ASP A 262 -9.66 -18.80 -27.73
C ASP A 262 -9.86 -17.80 -28.90
N ARG A 263 -8.91 -16.87 -29.09
CA ARG A 263 -8.90 -15.92 -30.23
C ARG A 263 -8.49 -16.57 -31.53
N PHE A 264 -8.50 -15.82 -32.60
CA PHE A 264 -7.91 -16.23 -33.86
C PHE A 264 -6.39 -16.43 -33.69
N ALA A 265 -5.84 -17.47 -34.34
CA ALA A 265 -4.41 -17.74 -34.25
C ALA A 265 -3.60 -16.68 -34.99
N THR A 266 -4.14 -16.12 -36.06
CA THR A 266 -3.50 -15.10 -36.90
C THR A 266 -4.46 -13.94 -37.22
N ALA A 267 -3.91 -12.76 -37.51
CA ALA A 267 -4.70 -11.62 -37.99
C ALA A 267 -5.38 -11.91 -39.33
N ARG A 268 -4.78 -12.75 -40.17
CA ARG A 268 -5.36 -13.20 -41.45
C ARG A 268 -6.62 -14.04 -41.26
N GLU A 269 -6.66 -14.91 -40.26
CA GLU A 269 -7.88 -15.65 -39.90
C GLU A 269 -8.99 -14.70 -39.45
N PHE A 270 -8.66 -13.66 -38.70
CA PHE A 270 -9.63 -12.65 -38.29
C PHE A 270 -10.21 -11.90 -39.50
N ALA A 271 -9.38 -11.44 -40.44
CA ALA A 271 -9.84 -10.79 -41.68
C ALA A 271 -10.74 -11.71 -42.54
N THR A 272 -10.38 -13.00 -42.63
CA THR A 272 -11.18 -14.01 -43.31
C THR A 272 -12.57 -14.18 -42.69
N ALA A 273 -12.63 -14.23 -41.34
CA ALA A 273 -13.89 -14.33 -40.60
C ALA A 273 -14.81 -13.12 -40.81
N LEU A 274 -14.23 -11.92 -40.91
CA LEU A 274 -14.97 -10.67 -41.15
C LEU A 274 -15.63 -10.63 -42.53
N THR A 275 -15.07 -11.34 -43.54
CA THR A 275 -15.55 -11.36 -44.93
C THR A 275 -16.34 -12.62 -45.29
N THR A 276 -16.48 -13.60 -44.36
CA THR A 276 -17.13 -14.90 -44.62
C THR A 276 -18.53 -14.95 -43.99
N PRO A 277 -19.63 -14.79 -44.75
CA PRO A 277 -20.99 -14.76 -44.19
C PRO A 277 -21.40 -16.03 -43.42
N GLY A 278 -20.78 -17.18 -43.73
CA GLY A 278 -21.04 -18.46 -43.08
C GLY A 278 -20.35 -18.61 -41.70
N PHE A 279 -19.47 -17.69 -41.29
CA PHE A 279 -18.71 -17.83 -40.07
C PHE A 279 -19.58 -17.92 -38.81
N ALA A 280 -20.69 -17.19 -38.76
CA ALA A 280 -21.65 -17.28 -37.63
C ALA A 280 -22.30 -18.66 -37.51
N ALA A 281 -22.54 -19.37 -38.59
CA ALA A 281 -23.14 -20.70 -38.61
C ALA A 281 -22.18 -21.78 -38.08
N VAL A 282 -20.88 -21.62 -38.35
CA VAL A 282 -19.82 -22.51 -37.82
C VAL A 282 -19.59 -22.25 -36.34
N ALA A 283 -19.60 -21.00 -35.87
CA ALA A 283 -19.43 -20.64 -34.47
C ALA A 283 -20.59 -21.18 -33.60
N THR A 284 -21.84 -21.17 -34.14
CA THR A 284 -23.01 -21.77 -33.48
C THR A 284 -23.03 -23.30 -33.60
N ALA A 285 -22.45 -23.89 -34.62
CA ALA A 285 -22.37 -25.32 -34.79
C ALA A 285 -21.36 -26.00 -33.86
N THR A 286 -20.23 -25.34 -33.52
CA THR A 286 -19.28 -25.84 -32.53
C THR A 286 -19.83 -25.77 -31.14
N ALA A 287 -20.82 -24.90 -30.82
CA ALA A 287 -21.57 -24.92 -29.60
C ALA A 287 -22.75 -25.92 -29.59
N ALA A 288 -23.11 -26.48 -30.76
CA ALA A 288 -24.29 -27.34 -30.95
C ALA A 288 -23.97 -28.80 -31.39
N THR A 289 -22.71 -29.19 -31.51
CA THR A 289 -22.34 -30.61 -31.85
C THR A 289 -22.44 -31.56 -30.66
N GLY A 290 -23.53 -31.45 -29.90
CA GLY A 290 -24.02 -32.46 -28.93
C GLY A 290 -25.42 -32.94 -29.17
N ALA A 291 -26.18 -32.43 -30.14
CA ALA A 291 -27.60 -32.86 -30.30
C ALA A 291 -28.14 -32.55 -31.70
N ALA A 292 -27.91 -33.39 -32.70
CA ALA A 292 -28.85 -33.55 -33.79
C ALA A 292 -28.52 -34.77 -34.70
N ALA A 293 -28.93 -35.93 -34.30
CA ALA A 293 -29.15 -37.05 -35.23
C ALA A 293 -30.63 -37.21 -35.51
N GLN A 294 -30.96 -37.00 -36.75
CA GLN A 294 -32.16 -37.41 -37.50
C GLN A 294 -33.48 -37.72 -36.77
N ARG A 295 -34.45 -36.85 -36.92
CA ARG A 295 -35.87 -37.16 -36.69
C ARG A 295 -36.47 -37.77 -37.97
N ARG A 296 -36.77 -39.11 -37.91
CA ARG A 296 -37.84 -39.75 -38.65
C ARG A 296 -39.03 -39.82 -37.72
N THR A 297 -40.16 -39.30 -38.17
CA THR A 297 -41.45 -39.29 -37.48
C THR A 297 -42.07 -40.70 -37.50
N ILE A 298 -42.26 -41.27 -36.33
CA ILE A 298 -43.14 -42.42 -36.12
C ILE A 298 -44.02 -42.07 -34.88
N GLY A 299 -45.36 -42.34 -35.01
CA GLY A 299 -46.40 -41.87 -34.10
C GLY A 299 -46.19 -42.34 -32.64
N TRP A 300 -46.51 -41.41 -31.71
CA TRP A 300 -46.20 -41.52 -30.26
C TRP A 300 -47.08 -42.44 -29.43
N ARG A 301 -48.20 -43.01 -29.99
CA ARG A 301 -49.17 -43.82 -29.25
C ARG A 301 -48.79 -45.28 -29.11
N ASP A 302 -47.91 -45.82 -29.95
CA ASP A 302 -47.54 -47.26 -29.91
C ASP A 302 -46.32 -47.57 -29.08
N ARG A 303 -45.60 -46.59 -28.56
CA ARG A 303 -44.35 -46.75 -27.80
C ARG A 303 -44.48 -46.79 -26.26
N LEU A 304 -45.66 -46.58 -25.72
CA LEU A 304 -45.90 -46.55 -24.26
C LEU A 304 -46.14 -47.96 -23.65
N ARG A 305 -46.05 -49.04 -24.43
CA ARG A 305 -46.26 -50.41 -23.95
C ARG A 305 -45.06 -51.33 -23.99
N ASP A 306 -43.91 -50.83 -24.40
CA ASP A 306 -42.70 -51.65 -24.43
C ASP A 306 -41.89 -51.39 -23.10
N PRO A 307 -41.62 -52.44 -22.29
CA PRO A 307 -40.86 -52.32 -21.03
C PRO A 307 -39.44 -51.80 -21.19
N VAL A 308 -38.83 -51.99 -22.37
CA VAL A 308 -37.48 -51.44 -22.69
C VAL A 308 -37.53 -49.94 -22.89
N THR A 309 -38.58 -49.40 -23.53
CA THR A 309 -38.77 -47.94 -23.66
C THR A 309 -39.12 -47.27 -22.37
N LEU A 310 -39.79 -47.94 -21.43
CA LEU A 310 -40.07 -47.41 -20.09
C LEU A 310 -38.76 -47.34 -19.24
N ALA A 311 -37.95 -48.41 -19.30
CA ALA A 311 -36.67 -48.43 -18.62
C ALA A 311 -35.66 -47.39 -19.17
N LEU A 312 -35.58 -47.22 -20.50
CA LEU A 312 -34.76 -46.17 -21.13
C LEU A 312 -35.27 -44.75 -20.84
N SER A 313 -36.62 -44.57 -20.71
CA SER A 313 -37.20 -43.27 -20.28
C SER A 313 -36.90 -42.94 -18.85
N VAL A 314 -36.88 -43.93 -17.94
CA VAL A 314 -36.45 -43.74 -16.54
C VAL A 314 -34.96 -43.42 -16.45
N VAL A 315 -34.13 -44.13 -17.19
CA VAL A 315 -32.68 -43.86 -17.27
C VAL A 315 -32.41 -42.46 -17.88
N ALA A 316 -33.16 -42.08 -18.92
CA ALA A 316 -33.05 -40.74 -19.52
C ALA A 316 -33.52 -39.66 -18.55
N LEU A 317 -34.57 -39.91 -17.74
CA LEU A 317 -35.05 -38.97 -16.71
C LEU A 317 -34.06 -38.86 -15.56
N LEU A 318 -33.46 -39.95 -15.14
CA LEU A 318 -32.37 -39.96 -14.15
C LEU A 318 -31.12 -39.25 -14.69
N ALA A 319 -30.74 -39.46 -15.95
CA ALA A 319 -29.63 -38.80 -16.61
C ALA A 319 -29.93 -37.28 -16.78
N LEU A 320 -31.17 -36.91 -17.16
CA LEU A 320 -31.61 -35.52 -17.23
C LEU A 320 -31.65 -34.86 -15.84
N SER A 321 -32.06 -35.59 -14.81
CA SER A 321 -32.04 -35.11 -13.42
C SER A 321 -30.60 -34.92 -12.91
N ALA A 322 -29.70 -35.84 -13.27
CA ALA A 322 -28.27 -35.75 -12.95
C ALA A 322 -27.61 -34.57 -13.71
N THR A 323 -27.90 -34.41 -15.01
CA THR A 323 -27.39 -33.27 -15.81
C THR A 323 -28.01 -31.96 -15.38
N PHE A 324 -29.27 -31.95 -14.94
CA PHE A 324 -29.92 -30.73 -14.40
C PHE A 324 -29.38 -30.38 -12.99
N GLY A 325 -29.02 -31.39 -12.19
CA GLY A 325 -28.33 -31.22 -10.92
C GLY A 325 -26.87 -30.73 -11.08
N VAL A 326 -26.19 -31.19 -12.13
CA VAL A 326 -24.81 -30.79 -12.46
C VAL A 326 -24.81 -29.39 -13.13
N SER A 327 -25.81 -29.06 -13.95
CA SER A 327 -25.92 -27.73 -14.59
C SER A 327 -26.39 -26.63 -13.65
N ARG A 328 -26.99 -26.98 -12.49
CA ARG A 328 -27.33 -26.03 -11.41
C ARG A 328 -26.23 -25.83 -10.37
N ARG A 329 -25.13 -26.60 -10.44
CA ARG A 329 -23.94 -26.17 -9.71
C ARG A 329 -23.51 -24.84 -10.34
N PRO A 330 -23.48 -23.74 -9.57
CA PRO A 330 -22.94 -22.50 -10.09
C PRO A 330 -21.55 -22.86 -10.63
N ARG A 331 -21.33 -22.66 -11.91
CA ARG A 331 -19.96 -22.67 -12.44
C ARG A 331 -19.26 -21.58 -11.66
N THR A 332 -18.49 -21.96 -10.66
CA THR A 332 -17.52 -21.06 -10.05
C THR A 332 -16.67 -20.58 -11.22
N ALA A 333 -16.82 -19.32 -11.57
CA ALA A 333 -15.90 -18.66 -12.49
C ALA A 333 -14.48 -19.04 -12.07
N ALA A 334 -13.62 -19.35 -13.02
CA ALA A 334 -12.22 -19.64 -12.72
C ALA A 334 -11.69 -18.52 -11.83
N PRO A 335 -11.08 -18.82 -10.68
CA PRO A 335 -10.62 -17.79 -9.76
C PRO A 335 -9.70 -16.85 -10.51
N LEU A 336 -9.99 -15.55 -10.43
CA LEU A 336 -9.15 -14.50 -11.02
C LEU A 336 -7.72 -14.64 -10.47
N PRO A 337 -6.70 -14.47 -11.30
CA PRO A 337 -5.32 -14.51 -10.81
C PRO A 337 -5.10 -13.45 -9.73
N PRO A 338 -4.20 -13.68 -8.75
CA PRO A 338 -3.90 -12.69 -7.75
C PRO A 338 -3.41 -11.39 -8.40
N ILE A 339 -4.08 -10.29 -8.09
CA ILE A 339 -3.70 -8.95 -8.53
C ILE A 339 -3.02 -8.25 -7.36
N ARG A 340 -1.86 -7.64 -7.59
CA ARG A 340 -1.16 -6.79 -6.62
C ARG A 340 -0.73 -5.51 -7.29
N PHE A 341 -0.96 -4.40 -6.63
CA PHE A 341 -0.42 -3.11 -7.05
C PHE A 341 0.12 -2.35 -5.84
N VAL A 342 1.07 -1.46 -6.12
CA VAL A 342 1.72 -0.64 -5.12
C VAL A 342 1.11 0.75 -5.18
N VAL A 343 0.71 1.27 -4.03
CA VAL A 343 0.29 2.66 -3.85
C VAL A 343 1.41 3.40 -3.15
N ALA A 344 1.95 4.41 -3.81
CA ALA A 344 2.83 5.39 -3.17
C ALA A 344 1.94 6.54 -2.68
N PRO A 345 1.92 6.86 -1.38
CA PRO A 345 1.27 8.05 -0.90
C PRO A 345 1.86 9.30 -1.56
N THR A 346 1.03 10.29 -1.86
CA THR A 346 1.49 11.60 -2.34
C THR A 346 2.27 12.33 -1.24
N ASP A 347 3.06 13.34 -1.59
CA ASP A 347 3.89 14.07 -0.62
C ASP A 347 3.08 14.65 0.54
N ASP A 348 1.83 15.08 0.30
CA ASP A 348 0.90 15.61 1.30
C ASP A 348 0.21 14.53 2.14
N ALA A 349 0.32 13.26 1.73
CA ALA A 349 -0.36 12.12 2.35
C ALA A 349 0.62 11.03 2.82
N LYS A 350 1.89 11.37 3.00
CA LYS A 350 2.89 10.42 3.50
C LYS A 350 2.67 10.15 4.98
N PRO A 351 2.61 8.88 5.39
CA PRO A 351 2.65 8.55 6.81
C PRO A 351 3.99 8.96 7.41
N VAL A 352 3.97 9.77 8.45
CA VAL A 352 5.20 10.36 9.03
C VAL A 352 5.83 9.46 10.08
N ASN A 353 5.33 8.23 10.33
CA ASN A 353 5.74 7.50 11.50
C ASN A 353 6.23 6.05 11.28
N ARG A 354 6.97 5.55 12.27
CA ARG A 354 7.69 4.28 12.36
C ARG A 354 6.83 3.04 12.58
N PHE A 355 5.56 3.19 12.92
CA PHE A 355 4.69 2.05 13.18
C PHE A 355 3.97 1.65 11.92
N PRO A 356 3.71 0.35 11.72
CA PRO A 356 2.77 -0.05 10.69
C PRO A 356 1.43 0.62 11.02
N TRP A 357 1.13 1.70 10.32
CA TRP A 357 -0.09 2.45 10.54
C TRP A 357 -1.31 1.61 10.25
N PRO A 358 -2.33 1.72 11.10
CA PRO A 358 -3.58 1.07 10.82
C PRO A 358 -4.10 1.52 9.46
N ALA A 359 -4.40 0.54 8.64
CA ALA A 359 -5.13 0.72 7.40
C ALA A 359 -6.36 -0.17 7.42
N ALA A 360 -7.35 0.17 6.64
CA ALA A 360 -8.50 -0.67 6.38
C ALA A 360 -8.70 -0.83 4.88
N ILE A 361 -9.22 -1.97 4.46
CA ILE A 361 -9.59 -2.21 3.08
C ILE A 361 -11.05 -2.69 3.05
N SER A 362 -11.87 -2.12 2.14
CA SER A 362 -13.26 -2.51 1.99
C SER A 362 -13.41 -3.97 1.59
N SER A 363 -14.57 -4.58 1.89
CA SER A 363 -14.83 -5.99 1.63
C SER A 363 -14.62 -6.36 0.16
N ASP A 364 -14.99 -5.49 -0.76
CA ASP A 364 -14.82 -5.64 -2.20
C ASP A 364 -13.42 -5.27 -2.72
N GLY A 365 -12.54 -4.74 -1.85
CA GLY A 365 -11.20 -4.29 -2.20
C GLY A 365 -11.14 -2.99 -3.00
N SER A 366 -12.24 -2.26 -3.14
CA SER A 366 -12.33 -1.03 -3.94
C SER A 366 -11.85 0.23 -3.21
N MET A 367 -11.75 0.18 -1.89
CA MET A 367 -11.38 1.32 -1.05
C MET A 367 -10.32 0.93 -0.02
N VAL A 368 -9.30 1.76 0.13
CA VAL A 368 -8.28 1.66 1.18
C VAL A 368 -8.30 2.94 1.98
N VAL A 369 -8.39 2.82 3.30
CA VAL A 369 -8.27 3.94 4.22
C VAL A 369 -7.02 3.75 5.05
N TYR A 370 -6.27 4.82 5.25
CA TYR A 370 -5.07 4.81 6.09
C TYR A 370 -4.88 6.14 6.81
N SER A 371 -4.21 6.08 7.96
CA SER A 371 -3.91 7.27 8.74
C SER A 371 -2.68 7.97 8.19
N VAL A 372 -2.78 9.29 8.05
CA VAL A 372 -1.68 10.19 7.73
C VAL A 372 -1.46 11.10 8.94
N ALA A 373 -0.24 11.19 9.41
CA ALA A 373 0.11 12.16 10.43
C ALA A 373 0.62 13.43 9.75
N ALA A 374 -0.21 14.46 9.70
CA ALA A 374 0.24 15.79 9.30
C ALA A 374 1.26 16.34 10.33
N ASP A 375 1.12 15.95 11.59
CA ASP A 375 2.04 16.17 12.71
C ASP A 375 1.85 15.07 13.79
N PRO A 376 2.72 14.96 14.80
CA PRO A 376 2.64 13.93 15.84
C PRO A 376 1.35 13.93 16.65
N THR A 377 0.63 15.03 16.62
CA THR A 377 -0.58 15.26 17.42
C THR A 377 -1.86 15.31 16.58
N ASN A 378 -1.74 15.33 15.26
CA ASN A 378 -2.86 15.45 14.34
C ASN A 378 -2.77 14.39 13.24
N THR A 379 -3.36 13.25 13.50
CA THR A 379 -3.62 12.25 12.46
C THR A 379 -4.90 12.61 11.70
N MET A 380 -4.98 12.21 10.46
CA MET A 380 -6.19 12.30 9.64
C MET A 380 -6.30 11.05 8.78
N LEU A 381 -7.51 10.58 8.56
CA LEU A 381 -7.76 9.46 7.67
C LEU A 381 -7.84 9.93 6.22
N TYR A 382 -7.17 9.20 5.35
CA TYR A 382 -7.19 9.38 3.91
C TYR A 382 -7.84 8.19 3.25
N LEU A 383 -8.76 8.47 2.34
CA LEU A 383 -9.43 7.48 1.50
C LEU A 383 -8.75 7.43 0.14
N LEU A 384 -8.26 6.26 -0.22
CA LEU A 384 -7.85 5.92 -1.57
C LEU A 384 -8.88 4.97 -2.18
N ARG A 385 -9.52 5.35 -3.24
CA ARG A 385 -10.30 4.44 -4.07
C ARG A 385 -9.36 3.75 -5.06
N THR A 386 -9.51 2.45 -5.25
CA THR A 386 -8.62 1.69 -6.17
C THR A 386 -8.80 2.08 -7.64
N ASP A 387 -9.84 2.86 -7.95
CA ASP A 387 -10.10 3.49 -9.24
C ASP A 387 -9.56 4.95 -9.33
N GLN A 388 -8.86 5.44 -8.30
CA GLN A 388 -8.28 6.79 -8.24
C GLN A 388 -6.77 6.71 -7.95
N ILE A 389 -6.03 7.72 -8.42
CA ILE A 389 -4.57 7.79 -8.21
C ILE A 389 -4.26 8.46 -6.88
N GLU A 390 -5.06 9.45 -6.48
CA GLU A 390 -4.82 10.28 -5.31
C GLU A 390 -5.74 9.91 -4.16
N ALA A 391 -5.14 9.77 -2.99
CA ALA A 391 -5.89 9.65 -1.76
C ALA A 391 -6.44 11.02 -1.34
N ARG A 392 -7.64 11.05 -0.76
CA ARG A 392 -8.29 12.27 -0.30
C ARG A 392 -8.49 12.23 1.21
N PRO A 393 -8.28 13.35 1.92
CA PRO A 393 -8.58 13.42 3.33
C PRO A 393 -10.08 13.22 3.57
N ILE A 394 -10.42 12.50 4.62
CA ILE A 394 -11.80 12.35 5.08
C ILE A 394 -12.09 13.47 6.10
N PRO A 395 -12.99 14.42 5.79
CA PRO A 395 -13.28 15.53 6.68
C PRO A 395 -13.78 15.08 8.06
N GLY A 396 -13.34 15.79 9.11
CA GLY A 396 -13.76 15.52 10.50
C GLY A 396 -13.07 14.32 11.16
N THR A 397 -12.04 13.73 10.54
CA THR A 397 -11.26 12.62 11.11
C THR A 397 -9.95 13.07 11.74
N THR A 398 -9.91 14.28 12.29
CA THR A 398 -8.75 14.77 13.05
C THR A 398 -8.52 13.90 14.27
N ASN A 399 -7.28 13.51 14.54
CA ASN A 399 -6.83 12.59 15.58
C ASN A 399 -7.42 11.19 15.47
N ALA A 400 -7.86 10.81 14.25
CA ALA A 400 -8.39 9.49 14.00
C ALA A 400 -7.29 8.47 13.72
N TYR A 401 -7.47 7.27 14.26
CA TYR A 401 -6.66 6.10 13.97
C TYR A 401 -7.49 4.81 14.08
N GLN A 402 -6.91 3.67 13.68
CA GLN A 402 -7.56 2.36 13.63
C GLN A 402 -8.90 2.36 12.87
N PRO A 403 -8.90 2.76 11.59
CA PRO A 403 -10.10 2.71 10.78
C PRO A 403 -10.55 1.28 10.49
N TYR A 404 -11.86 1.05 10.43
CA TYR A 404 -12.48 -0.20 9.96
C TYR A 404 -13.82 0.10 9.29
N PHE A 405 -14.15 -0.70 8.27
CA PHE A 405 -15.37 -0.50 7.49
C PHE A 405 -16.57 -1.19 8.13
N SER A 406 -17.76 -0.63 7.93
CA SER A 406 -19.00 -1.37 8.10
C SER A 406 -19.07 -2.55 7.12
N PRO A 407 -19.78 -3.64 7.44
CA PRO A 407 -19.89 -4.81 6.56
C PRO A 407 -20.39 -4.50 5.15
N ASP A 408 -21.26 -3.49 4.99
CA ASP A 408 -21.77 -3.00 3.71
C ASP A 408 -20.86 -1.98 3.01
N GLY A 409 -19.76 -1.55 3.65
CA GLY A 409 -18.79 -0.60 3.12
C GLY A 409 -19.29 0.86 3.03
N THR A 410 -20.45 1.19 3.60
CA THR A 410 -21.01 2.55 3.51
C THR A 410 -20.51 3.50 4.60
N TRP A 411 -20.08 2.94 5.74
CA TRP A 411 -19.54 3.67 6.87
C TRP A 411 -18.08 3.27 7.14
N LEU A 412 -17.35 4.20 7.68
CA LEU A 412 -16.02 3.99 8.26
C LEU A 412 -16.11 4.34 9.74
N ALA A 413 -15.75 3.40 10.60
CA ALA A 413 -15.56 3.65 12.02
C ALA A 413 -14.09 3.84 12.34
N PHE A 414 -13.80 4.55 13.41
CA PHE A 414 -12.44 4.90 13.84
C PHE A 414 -12.45 5.39 15.29
N GLU A 415 -11.33 5.23 15.94
CA GLU A 415 -11.08 5.87 17.24
C GLU A 415 -10.55 7.29 17.03
N ALA A 416 -11.03 8.24 17.83
CA ALA A 416 -10.49 9.60 17.90
C ALA A 416 -10.72 10.24 19.29
N SER A 417 -9.63 10.66 19.93
CA SER A 417 -9.66 11.36 21.21
C SER A 417 -10.39 10.59 22.32
N GLY A 418 -10.13 9.29 22.42
CA GLY A 418 -10.72 8.42 23.44
C GLY A 418 -12.18 7.99 23.16
N LYS A 419 -12.67 8.17 21.94
CA LYS A 419 -14.05 7.87 21.54
C LYS A 419 -14.10 7.06 20.26
N GLU A 420 -15.00 6.07 20.19
CA GLU A 420 -15.38 5.45 18.94
C GLU A 420 -16.33 6.34 18.17
N ARG A 421 -16.00 6.57 16.91
CA ARG A 421 -16.75 7.43 15.99
C ARG A 421 -16.96 6.74 14.65
N LYS A 422 -17.96 7.18 13.90
CA LYS A 422 -18.17 6.74 12.52
C LYS A 422 -18.46 7.91 11.59
N VAL A 423 -18.11 7.76 10.33
CA VAL A 423 -18.35 8.74 9.27
C VAL A 423 -18.83 8.03 8.00
N ARG A 424 -19.75 8.65 7.27
CA ARG A 424 -20.09 8.19 5.92
C ARG A 424 -19.06 8.69 4.94
N LEU A 425 -18.76 7.87 3.95
CA LEU A 425 -17.79 8.23 2.92
C LEU A 425 -18.34 9.23 1.87
N ASP A 426 -19.56 9.72 2.07
CA ASP A 426 -20.22 10.77 1.28
C ASP A 426 -19.88 12.20 1.71
N GLY A 427 -19.04 12.37 2.78
CA GLY A 427 -18.63 13.67 3.30
C GLY A 427 -19.48 14.23 4.43
N SER A 428 -20.38 13.42 5.01
CA SER A 428 -21.15 13.77 6.20
C SER A 428 -20.25 13.98 7.41
N ALA A 429 -20.71 14.76 8.42
CA ALA A 429 -19.97 14.93 9.66
C ALA A 429 -19.87 13.61 10.46
N PRO A 430 -18.76 13.34 11.15
CA PRO A 430 -18.63 12.15 12.00
C PRO A 430 -19.60 12.16 13.17
N VAL A 431 -20.10 10.98 13.52
CA VAL A 431 -20.99 10.74 14.65
C VAL A 431 -20.28 9.92 15.71
N THR A 432 -20.37 10.31 16.97
CA THR A 432 -19.87 9.51 18.10
C THR A 432 -20.76 8.30 18.32
N ILE A 433 -20.16 7.11 18.43
CA ILE A 433 -20.82 5.86 18.74
C ILE A 433 -20.86 5.66 20.25
N THR A 434 -19.70 5.79 20.90
CA THR A 434 -19.56 5.67 22.35
C THR A 434 -18.37 6.50 22.86
N ASP A 435 -18.41 6.84 24.15
CA ASP A 435 -17.33 7.55 24.84
C ASP A 435 -16.24 6.60 25.37
N ALA A 436 -16.14 5.39 24.83
CA ALA A 436 -15.10 4.42 25.12
C ALA A 436 -14.08 4.35 23.96
N SER A 437 -12.84 4.00 24.26
CA SER A 437 -11.75 3.90 23.29
C SER A 437 -11.51 2.47 22.85
N GLY A 438 -11.50 2.22 21.53
CA GLY A 438 -11.11 0.96 20.91
C GLY A 438 -9.66 0.91 20.44
N ALA A 439 -8.76 1.61 21.13
CA ALA A 439 -7.37 1.80 20.69
C ALA A 439 -6.55 0.49 20.50
N ASN A 440 -7.03 -0.63 21.03
CA ASN A 440 -6.42 -1.96 20.87
C ASN A 440 -7.15 -2.87 19.87
N GLY A 441 -7.75 -2.25 18.85
CA GLY A 441 -8.44 -2.93 17.77
C GLY A 441 -9.95 -2.97 17.94
N ALA A 442 -10.65 -2.86 16.83
CA ALA A 442 -12.09 -2.97 16.78
C ALA A 442 -12.53 -3.63 15.46
N ASP A 443 -13.72 -4.20 15.46
CA ASP A 443 -14.36 -4.73 14.27
C ASP A 443 -15.89 -4.55 14.31
N TRP A 444 -16.49 -4.43 13.13
CA TRP A 444 -17.91 -4.20 12.94
C TRP A 444 -18.58 -5.48 12.46
N THR A 445 -19.42 -6.07 13.28
CA THR A 445 -20.10 -7.33 12.97
C THR A 445 -21.22 -7.15 11.95
N VAL A 446 -21.58 -8.21 11.25
CA VAL A 446 -22.74 -8.23 10.36
C VAL A 446 -24.08 -8.11 11.10
N ALA A 447 -24.08 -8.21 12.44
CA ALA A 447 -25.22 -7.98 13.31
C ALA A 447 -25.36 -6.49 13.73
N ASP A 448 -24.56 -5.59 13.16
CA ASP A 448 -24.49 -4.16 13.43
C ASP A 448 -24.05 -3.82 14.87
N GLU A 449 -23.20 -4.68 15.45
CA GLU A 449 -22.52 -4.46 16.72
C GLU A 449 -21.04 -4.17 16.46
N ILE A 450 -20.44 -3.26 17.21
CA ILE A 450 -19.01 -2.95 17.19
C ILE A 450 -18.38 -3.58 18.42
N VAL A 451 -17.37 -4.43 18.22
CA VAL A 451 -16.59 -5.05 19.28
C VAL A 451 -15.19 -4.46 19.29
N PHE A 452 -14.71 -4.07 20.44
CA PHE A 452 -13.41 -3.40 20.56
C PHE A 452 -12.65 -3.81 21.81
N GLY A 453 -11.31 -3.71 21.75
CA GLY A 453 -10.40 -3.84 22.89
C GLY A 453 -10.10 -2.48 23.49
N SER A 454 -10.27 -2.31 24.81
CA SER A 454 -9.97 -1.06 25.49
C SER A 454 -8.46 -0.84 25.62
N HIS A 455 -8.06 0.44 25.74
CA HIS A 455 -6.65 0.83 25.99
C HIS A 455 -6.33 0.98 27.49
N ASP A 456 -7.31 0.85 28.35
CA ASP A 456 -7.23 1.22 29.75
C ASP A 456 -6.67 0.10 30.66
N GLY A 457 -5.62 -0.59 30.24
CA GLY A 457 -4.90 -1.65 30.96
C GLY A 457 -5.76 -2.59 31.83
N PHE A 458 -5.62 -3.92 31.67
CA PHE A 458 -6.40 -4.97 32.35
C PHE A 458 -7.89 -5.05 31.97
N GLN A 459 -8.29 -4.47 30.84
CA GLN A 459 -9.67 -4.61 30.38
C GLN A 459 -9.81 -5.68 29.30
N GLY A 460 -10.97 -6.35 29.31
CA GLY A 460 -11.38 -7.28 28.29
C GLY A 460 -11.96 -6.56 27.06
N LEU A 461 -12.60 -7.34 26.20
CA LEU A 461 -13.37 -6.79 25.09
C LEU A 461 -14.67 -6.16 25.61
N SER A 462 -15.10 -5.11 24.91
CA SER A 462 -16.41 -4.48 25.04
C SER A 462 -17.13 -4.45 23.71
N TYR A 463 -18.43 -4.27 23.71
CA TYR A 463 -19.22 -4.09 22.48
C TYR A 463 -20.27 -3.00 22.67
N VAL A 464 -20.71 -2.42 21.56
CA VAL A 464 -21.75 -1.40 21.50
C VAL A 464 -22.49 -1.51 20.18
N SER A 465 -23.80 -1.18 20.19
CA SER A 465 -24.53 -1.07 18.92
C SER A 465 -23.92 0.00 18.01
N ALA A 466 -23.80 -0.28 16.73
CA ALA A 466 -23.33 0.70 15.77
C ALA A 466 -24.25 1.93 15.68
N ALA A 467 -25.51 1.84 16.15
CA ALA A 467 -26.40 2.99 16.28
C ALA A 467 -25.96 3.97 17.38
N GLY A 468 -25.07 3.55 18.27
CA GLY A 468 -24.55 4.28 19.41
C GLY A 468 -25.18 3.85 20.73
N GLY A 469 -24.49 4.20 21.82
CA GLY A 469 -24.96 3.88 23.18
C GLY A 469 -23.81 3.73 24.17
N GLU A 470 -24.12 3.16 25.33
CA GLU A 470 -23.16 2.80 26.36
C GLU A 470 -22.50 1.46 26.00
N ALA A 471 -21.18 1.41 26.11
CA ALA A 471 -20.44 0.18 25.84
C ALA A 471 -20.66 -0.86 26.95
N VAL A 472 -20.84 -2.11 26.55
CA VAL A 472 -21.07 -3.26 27.44
C VAL A 472 -19.83 -4.13 27.46
N ALA A 473 -19.34 -4.46 28.66
CA ALA A 473 -18.21 -5.39 28.80
C ALA A 473 -18.60 -6.80 28.32
N LEU A 474 -17.79 -7.36 27.43
CA LEU A 474 -17.99 -8.71 26.86
C LEU A 474 -17.15 -9.77 27.57
N THR A 475 -15.87 -9.47 27.79
CA THR A 475 -14.92 -10.43 28.37
C THR A 475 -14.12 -9.79 29.50
N GLN A 476 -13.50 -10.61 30.35
CA GLN A 476 -12.60 -10.14 31.40
C GLN A 476 -11.32 -11.00 31.40
N PRO A 477 -10.12 -10.38 31.39
CA PRO A 477 -8.86 -11.11 31.50
C PRO A 477 -8.73 -11.91 32.79
N ASP A 478 -8.22 -13.13 32.71
CA ASP A 478 -7.88 -13.95 33.87
C ASP A 478 -6.42 -13.69 34.30
N THR A 479 -6.25 -12.75 35.21
CA THR A 479 -4.92 -12.38 35.71
C THR A 479 -4.20 -13.52 36.44
N THR A 480 -4.94 -14.54 36.91
CA THR A 480 -4.34 -15.73 37.54
C THR A 480 -3.64 -16.64 36.54
N ARG A 481 -4.01 -16.52 35.27
CA ARG A 481 -3.37 -17.18 34.13
C ARG A 481 -2.36 -16.31 33.41
N GLY A 482 -2.07 -15.12 33.92
CA GLY A 482 -1.15 -14.16 33.31
C GLY A 482 -1.76 -13.44 32.12
N GLU A 483 -3.08 -13.32 32.04
CA GLU A 483 -3.75 -12.49 31.03
C GLU A 483 -3.82 -11.05 31.53
N PHE A 484 -3.38 -10.10 30.72
CA PHE A 484 -3.42 -8.67 31.06
C PHE A 484 -4.50 -7.94 30.30
N GLU A 485 -4.65 -8.23 29.00
CA GLU A 485 -5.59 -7.55 28.12
C GLU A 485 -6.15 -8.51 27.07
N HIS A 486 -7.33 -8.19 26.54
CA HIS A 486 -7.90 -8.82 25.36
C HIS A 486 -7.87 -7.83 24.18
N LEU A 487 -7.16 -8.19 23.10
CA LEU A 487 -6.80 -7.28 22.03
C LEU A 487 -7.26 -7.79 20.67
N TRP A 488 -7.39 -6.88 19.70
CA TRP A 488 -7.56 -7.17 18.27
C TRP A 488 -8.73 -8.11 17.98
N PRO A 489 -9.95 -7.78 18.40
CA PRO A 489 -11.11 -8.58 18.06
C PRO A 489 -11.37 -8.54 16.56
N ILE A 490 -11.75 -9.69 15.99
CA ILE A 490 -12.36 -9.81 14.67
C ILE A 490 -13.66 -10.60 14.76
N ALA A 491 -14.68 -10.16 14.05
CA ALA A 491 -15.95 -10.87 13.97
C ALA A 491 -15.88 -12.00 12.94
N MET A 492 -16.47 -13.13 13.29
CA MET A 492 -16.69 -14.21 12.33
C MET A 492 -17.91 -13.92 11.44
N PRO A 493 -18.03 -14.60 10.29
CA PRO A 493 -19.15 -14.40 9.36
C PRO A 493 -20.55 -14.65 9.93
N ASP A 494 -20.64 -15.31 11.09
CA ASP A 494 -21.92 -15.54 11.79
C ASP A 494 -22.44 -14.28 12.56
N GLY A 495 -21.61 -13.24 12.64
CA GLY A 495 -21.91 -11.96 13.28
C GLY A 495 -21.92 -11.96 14.80
N LYS A 496 -21.64 -13.08 15.44
CA LYS A 496 -21.73 -13.26 16.90
C LYS A 496 -20.46 -13.81 17.53
N THR A 497 -19.73 -14.61 16.80
CA THR A 497 -18.48 -15.22 17.28
C THR A 497 -17.31 -14.27 17.02
N ILE A 498 -16.50 -14.05 18.04
CA ILE A 498 -15.36 -13.13 18.01
C ILE A 498 -14.08 -13.89 18.29
N VAL A 499 -13.08 -13.72 17.44
CA VAL A 499 -11.71 -14.22 17.66
C VAL A 499 -10.84 -13.03 18.07
N PHE A 500 -9.97 -13.21 19.06
CA PHE A 500 -9.17 -12.13 19.63
C PHE A 500 -7.87 -12.67 20.26
N VAL A 501 -7.05 -11.79 20.79
CA VAL A 501 -5.77 -12.10 21.44
C VAL A 501 -5.92 -12.04 22.96
N LEU A 502 -5.48 -13.11 23.64
CA LEU A 502 -5.14 -13.09 25.06
C LEU A 502 -3.72 -12.54 25.18
N TRP A 503 -3.62 -11.30 25.61
CA TRP A 503 -2.34 -10.64 25.79
C TRP A 503 -1.76 -10.95 27.16
N SER A 504 -0.56 -11.50 27.21
CA SER A 504 0.14 -11.89 28.42
C SER A 504 1.43 -11.08 28.66
N GLY A 505 1.46 -9.84 28.14
CA GLY A 505 2.60 -8.93 28.36
C GLY A 505 3.73 -9.11 27.36
N SER A 506 3.73 -10.12 26.51
CA SER A 506 4.72 -10.27 25.46
C SER A 506 4.15 -10.89 24.18
N LEU A 507 4.75 -10.55 23.05
CA LEU A 507 4.37 -11.13 21.74
C LEU A 507 4.59 -12.67 21.72
N ALA A 508 5.62 -13.17 22.41
CA ALA A 508 5.99 -14.58 22.38
C ALA A 508 4.99 -15.47 23.14
N THR A 509 4.38 -14.92 24.20
CA THR A 509 3.46 -15.68 25.08
C THR A 509 2.01 -15.50 24.71
N SER A 510 1.65 -14.53 23.86
CA SER A 510 0.28 -14.24 23.45
C SER A 510 -0.36 -15.40 22.67
N ARG A 511 -1.65 -15.60 22.89
CA ARG A 511 -2.46 -16.70 22.35
C ARG A 511 -3.72 -16.16 21.73
N LEU A 512 -4.28 -16.88 20.76
CA LEU A 512 -5.60 -16.58 20.24
C LEU A 512 -6.69 -17.28 21.04
N ALA A 513 -7.81 -16.60 21.20
CA ALA A 513 -9.01 -17.09 21.85
C ALA A 513 -10.26 -16.77 21.04
N ILE A 514 -11.36 -17.39 21.41
CA ILE A 514 -12.66 -17.21 20.80
C ILE A 514 -13.72 -17.00 21.88
N THR A 515 -14.67 -16.11 21.63
CA THR A 515 -15.83 -15.85 22.47
C THR A 515 -17.09 -15.68 21.63
N SER A 516 -18.22 -15.45 22.27
CA SER A 516 -19.49 -15.12 21.60
C SER A 516 -20.16 -13.93 22.27
N LEU A 517 -20.83 -13.08 21.50
CA LEU A 517 -21.68 -12.01 22.03
C LEU A 517 -22.83 -12.53 22.90
N ASP A 518 -23.22 -13.80 22.73
CA ASP A 518 -24.35 -14.39 23.47
C ASP A 518 -23.96 -14.75 24.93
N ASP A 519 -22.69 -15.14 25.18
CA ASP A 519 -22.29 -15.69 26.50
C ASP A 519 -21.01 -15.07 27.09
N GLY A 520 -20.23 -14.34 26.31
CA GLY A 520 -18.95 -13.75 26.71
C GLY A 520 -17.88 -14.78 27.16
N ALA A 521 -18.16 -16.08 27.05
CA ALA A 521 -17.27 -17.14 27.54
C ALA A 521 -15.99 -17.23 26.68
N VAL A 522 -14.83 -17.04 27.33
CA VAL A 522 -13.52 -17.06 26.69
C VAL A 522 -13.01 -18.49 26.57
N VAL A 523 -12.71 -18.92 25.33
CA VAL A 523 -12.15 -20.24 25.04
C VAL A 523 -10.81 -20.07 24.32
N PRO A 524 -9.67 -20.42 24.93
CA PRO A 524 -8.36 -20.37 24.27
C PRO A 524 -8.31 -21.37 23.10
N LEU A 525 -7.82 -20.93 21.94
CA LEU A 525 -7.69 -21.78 20.75
C LEU A 525 -6.43 -22.67 20.75
N GLY A 526 -5.55 -22.51 21.75
CA GLY A 526 -4.34 -23.30 21.88
C GLY A 526 -3.25 -23.01 20.85
N ILE A 527 -3.35 -21.91 20.10
CA ILE A 527 -2.38 -21.47 19.11
C ILE A 527 -1.73 -20.14 19.51
N ALA A 528 -0.42 -20.03 19.27
CA ALA A 528 0.30 -18.76 19.45
C ALA A 528 -0.06 -17.80 18.31
N GLY A 529 -0.41 -16.57 18.66
CA GLY A 529 -0.76 -15.52 17.69
C GLY A 529 -0.89 -14.17 18.37
N ILE A 530 -0.51 -13.14 17.66
CA ILE A 530 -0.50 -11.76 18.16
C ILE A 530 -1.60 -10.90 17.53
N ARG A 531 -2.17 -11.35 16.43
CA ARG A 531 -3.24 -10.62 15.72
C ARG A 531 -4.03 -11.54 14.80
N PRO A 532 -5.31 -11.79 15.04
CA PRO A 532 -6.19 -12.35 14.05
C PRO A 532 -6.50 -11.28 13.00
N LEU A 533 -6.70 -11.67 11.74
CA LEU A 533 -6.91 -10.74 10.62
C LEU A 533 -8.29 -10.90 9.98
N ALA A 534 -8.70 -12.11 9.67
CA ALA A 534 -10.00 -12.42 9.09
C ALA A 534 -10.29 -13.92 9.16
N VAL A 535 -11.57 -14.31 9.01
CA VAL A 535 -11.97 -15.69 8.76
C VAL A 535 -12.52 -15.80 7.33
N LEU A 536 -11.80 -16.51 6.47
CA LEU A 536 -12.09 -16.65 5.05
C LEU A 536 -12.26 -18.14 4.70
N ASP A 537 -13.37 -18.52 4.10
CA ASP A 537 -13.67 -19.93 3.74
C ASP A 537 -13.47 -20.92 4.92
N GLY A 538 -13.78 -20.50 6.15
CA GLY A 538 -13.57 -21.30 7.36
C GLY A 538 -12.12 -21.37 7.83
N MET A 539 -11.22 -20.61 7.25
CA MET A 539 -9.82 -20.49 7.66
C MET A 539 -9.60 -19.19 8.44
N LEU A 540 -9.15 -19.28 9.67
CA LEU A 540 -8.67 -18.17 10.47
C LEU A 540 -7.28 -17.77 9.98
N VAL A 541 -7.15 -16.55 9.44
CA VAL A 541 -5.87 -15.95 9.06
C VAL A 541 -5.37 -15.10 10.22
N TYR A 542 -4.10 -15.24 10.60
CA TYR A 542 -3.53 -14.54 11.75
C TYR A 542 -2.02 -14.35 11.63
N VAL A 543 -1.48 -13.43 12.43
CA VAL A 543 -0.05 -13.13 12.51
C VAL A 543 0.53 -13.76 13.78
N GLN A 544 1.69 -14.39 13.64
CA GLN A 544 2.49 -14.87 14.77
C GLN A 544 3.49 -13.81 15.25
N ALA A 545 4.04 -14.01 16.45
CA ALA A 545 5.04 -13.10 17.03
C ALA A 545 6.22 -12.85 16.09
N ASP A 546 6.53 -13.79 15.22
CA ASP A 546 7.59 -13.72 14.24
C ASP A 546 7.18 -13.00 12.93
N GLY A 547 6.01 -12.42 12.82
CA GLY A 547 5.46 -11.79 11.62
C GLY A 547 4.99 -12.80 10.58
N ALA A 548 5.14 -14.11 10.81
CA ALA A 548 4.61 -15.11 9.90
C ALA A 548 3.07 -15.00 9.83
N VAL A 549 2.54 -14.95 8.62
CA VAL A 549 1.10 -14.91 8.39
C VAL A 549 0.61 -16.32 8.11
N MET A 550 -0.22 -16.81 9.01
CA MET A 550 -0.66 -18.20 9.04
C MET A 550 -2.17 -18.31 8.79
N ALA A 551 -2.62 -19.46 8.30
CA ALA A 551 -4.04 -19.81 8.25
C ALA A 551 -4.27 -21.17 8.89
N ILE A 552 -5.39 -21.33 9.61
CA ILE A 552 -5.82 -22.57 10.23
C ILE A 552 -7.34 -22.71 10.13
N ALA A 553 -7.85 -23.92 9.94
CA ALA A 553 -9.29 -24.16 9.94
C ALA A 553 -9.88 -23.88 11.33
N VAL A 554 -11.01 -23.16 11.37
CA VAL A 554 -11.72 -22.81 12.60
C VAL A 554 -13.18 -23.23 12.55
N ASP A 555 -13.64 -23.91 13.61
CA ASP A 555 -15.05 -24.28 13.83
C ASP A 555 -15.64 -23.32 14.88
N ALA A 556 -16.45 -22.36 14.43
CA ALA A 556 -17.12 -21.38 15.31
C ALA A 556 -18.05 -22.05 16.31
N LYS A 557 -18.80 -23.08 15.87
CA LYS A 557 -19.79 -23.76 16.72
C LYS A 557 -19.14 -24.53 17.86
N ARG A 558 -17.98 -25.15 17.59
CA ARG A 558 -17.23 -25.91 18.59
C ARG A 558 -16.18 -25.06 19.30
N LYS A 559 -16.06 -23.80 18.95
CA LYS A 559 -15.06 -22.86 19.48
C LYS A 559 -13.63 -23.46 19.49
N ARG A 560 -13.19 -24.06 18.38
CA ARG A 560 -11.87 -24.72 18.27
C ARG A 560 -11.27 -24.57 16.87
N VAL A 561 -9.97 -24.78 16.78
CA VAL A 561 -9.24 -24.88 15.52
C VAL A 561 -9.00 -26.36 15.15
N GLU A 562 -8.84 -26.65 13.85
CA GLU A 562 -8.62 -27.97 13.32
C GLU A 562 -7.41 -28.02 12.39
N GLY A 563 -6.60 -29.07 12.50
CA GLY A 563 -5.43 -29.28 11.68
C GLY A 563 -4.18 -28.55 12.17
N ARG A 564 -3.29 -28.18 11.26
CA ARG A 564 -2.04 -27.48 11.55
C ARG A 564 -2.03 -26.13 10.82
N PRO A 565 -1.43 -25.09 11.39
CA PRO A 565 -1.26 -23.81 10.70
C PRO A 565 -0.47 -23.95 9.40
N ILE A 566 -0.86 -23.18 8.38
CA ILE A 566 -0.26 -23.14 7.04
C ILE A 566 0.23 -21.72 6.77
N PRO A 567 1.49 -21.49 6.34
CA PRO A 567 1.95 -20.16 5.96
C PRO A 567 1.25 -19.71 4.66
N VAL A 568 0.63 -18.52 4.70
CA VAL A 568 -0.21 -18.02 3.60
C VAL A 568 0.24 -16.69 3.00
N HIS A 569 1.21 -16.04 3.63
CA HIS A 569 1.84 -14.80 3.13
C HIS A 569 3.29 -14.75 3.61
N ASP A 570 4.12 -13.92 2.96
CA ASP A 570 5.46 -13.63 3.45
C ASP A 570 5.39 -12.94 4.82
N PRO A 571 6.40 -13.10 5.68
CA PRO A 571 6.41 -12.43 6.98
C PRO A 571 6.25 -10.91 6.85
N VAL A 572 5.44 -10.33 7.75
CA VAL A 572 5.17 -8.89 7.80
C VAL A 572 5.89 -8.23 8.96
N PRO A 573 6.19 -6.92 8.86
CA PRO A 573 6.70 -6.17 10.00
C PRO A 573 5.70 -6.20 11.17
N VAL A 574 6.19 -6.45 12.37
CA VAL A 574 5.46 -6.33 13.63
C VAL A 574 6.04 -5.16 14.40
N GLY A 575 5.20 -4.27 14.88
CA GLY A 575 5.63 -3.09 15.62
C GLY A 575 6.34 -3.46 16.93
N ALA A 576 7.38 -2.71 17.25
CA ALA A 576 8.15 -2.88 18.49
C ALA A 576 7.35 -2.47 19.75
N ALA A 577 6.23 -1.79 19.59
CA ALA A 577 5.33 -1.41 20.67
C ALA A 577 4.43 -2.58 21.09
N ASN A 578 4.98 -3.61 21.53
CA ASN A 578 4.44 -4.80 22.28
C ASN A 578 2.92 -5.11 22.23
N ASN A 579 2.13 -4.50 21.38
CA ASN A 579 0.68 -4.69 21.30
C ASN A 579 0.22 -5.53 20.09
N GLY A 580 1.15 -6.14 19.33
CA GLY A 580 0.82 -6.96 18.16
C GLY A 580 0.40 -6.18 16.90
N ASN A 581 0.58 -4.86 16.87
CA ASN A 581 0.33 -4.10 15.66
C ASN A 581 1.20 -4.58 14.51
N SER A 582 0.61 -4.84 13.35
CA SER A 582 1.29 -5.38 12.17
C SER A 582 0.82 -4.67 10.91
N GLY A 583 1.73 -4.50 9.96
CA GLY A 583 1.46 -3.80 8.70
C GLY A 583 0.63 -4.60 7.70
N ILE A 584 -0.30 -5.43 8.16
CA ILE A 584 -1.17 -6.25 7.29
C ILE A 584 -2.62 -6.15 7.76
N PHE A 585 -3.53 -6.00 6.81
CA PHE A 585 -4.96 -5.90 7.03
C PHE A 585 -5.68 -6.71 5.96
N VAL A 586 -6.66 -7.49 6.37
CA VAL A 586 -7.44 -8.36 5.48
C VAL A 586 -8.90 -8.07 5.70
N SER A 587 -9.64 -7.80 4.61
CA SER A 587 -11.08 -7.59 4.69
C SER A 587 -11.86 -8.91 4.78
N PRO A 588 -13.10 -8.89 5.27
CA PRO A 588 -13.98 -10.06 5.24
C PRO A 588 -14.22 -10.63 3.84
N GLY A 589 -14.08 -9.84 2.79
CA GLY A 589 -14.18 -10.28 1.39
C GLY A 589 -12.89 -10.91 0.83
N GLY A 590 -11.80 -10.90 1.60
CA GLY A 590 -10.51 -11.48 1.21
C GLY A 590 -9.63 -10.57 0.36
N ALA A 591 -9.84 -9.26 0.44
CA ALA A 591 -8.88 -8.26 -0.03
C ALA A 591 -7.83 -8.02 1.06
N LEU A 592 -6.61 -7.68 0.66
CA LEU A 592 -5.47 -7.50 1.55
C LEU A 592 -4.74 -6.20 1.25
N VAL A 593 -4.33 -5.49 2.29
CA VAL A 593 -3.37 -4.40 2.20
C VAL A 593 -2.20 -4.65 3.15
N THR A 594 -0.98 -4.48 2.66
CA THR A 594 0.24 -4.53 3.48
C THR A 594 1.03 -3.25 3.33
N SER A 595 1.62 -2.78 4.43
CA SER A 595 2.60 -1.70 4.41
C SER A 595 4.02 -2.26 4.25
N ARG A 596 4.83 -1.60 3.43
CA ARG A 596 6.27 -1.90 3.28
C ARG A 596 7.07 -0.61 3.41
N GLY A 597 8.27 -0.70 3.98
CA GLY A 597 9.13 0.46 4.22
C GLY A 597 8.70 1.31 5.42
N GLY A 598 9.27 2.50 5.56
CA GLY A 598 8.85 3.52 6.53
C GLY A 598 9.55 3.50 7.89
N ALA A 599 10.26 2.44 8.26
CA ALA A 599 10.96 2.37 9.56
C ALA A 599 12.40 2.89 9.50
N ARG A 600 12.96 3.09 8.31
CA ARG A 600 14.36 3.52 8.16
C ARG A 600 14.48 5.04 8.19
N GLY A 601 15.49 5.50 8.90
CA GLY A 601 15.86 6.91 8.94
C GLY A 601 17.37 7.07 8.80
N ARG A 602 17.78 8.28 8.45
CA ARG A 602 19.19 8.66 8.39
C ARG A 602 19.54 9.49 9.60
N LEU A 603 20.63 9.13 10.27
CA LEU A 603 21.19 9.94 11.33
C LEU A 603 21.99 11.10 10.70
N VAL A 604 21.58 12.34 11.00
CA VAL A 604 22.11 13.54 10.37
C VAL A 604 22.42 14.64 11.38
N TRP A 605 23.39 15.48 11.01
CA TRP A 605 23.54 16.81 11.59
C TRP A 605 22.69 17.80 10.83
N VAL A 606 21.86 18.52 11.54
CA VAL A 606 21.05 19.62 11.00
C VAL A 606 21.64 20.92 11.51
N ARG A 607 22.04 21.81 10.62
CA ARG A 607 22.50 23.15 10.94
C ARG A 607 21.32 24.11 11.10
N LEU A 608 21.51 25.19 11.83
CA LEU A 608 20.45 26.19 12.01
C LEU A 608 20.04 26.86 10.68
N ASP A 609 20.92 26.86 9.68
CA ASP A 609 20.61 27.35 8.32
C ASP A 609 19.81 26.33 7.47
N GLY A 610 19.45 25.20 8.05
CA GLY A 610 18.65 24.14 7.43
C GLY A 610 19.47 23.13 6.63
N ARG A 611 20.77 23.28 6.44
CA ARG A 611 21.63 22.30 5.77
C ARG A 611 21.75 21.03 6.61
N THR A 612 21.72 19.89 5.93
CA THR A 612 21.87 18.58 6.58
C THR A 612 23.15 17.91 6.10
N GLU A 613 23.87 17.31 7.03
CA GLU A 613 25.08 16.53 6.78
C GLU A 613 24.89 15.14 7.39
N PRO A 614 25.12 14.03 6.65
CA PRO A 614 24.96 12.71 7.22
C PRO A 614 25.98 12.47 8.33
N VAL A 615 25.54 11.90 9.46
CA VAL A 615 26.45 11.40 10.50
C VAL A 615 27.06 10.10 10.02
N MET A 616 26.25 9.26 9.38
CA MET A 616 26.68 8.03 8.73
C MET A 616 25.88 7.78 7.45
N PRO A 617 26.45 7.08 6.45
CA PRO A 617 25.81 6.94 5.13
C PRO A 617 24.62 5.99 5.11
N GLN A 618 24.55 5.02 6.05
CA GLN A 618 23.53 3.97 6.03
C GLN A 618 22.25 4.44 6.73
N ALA A 619 21.12 4.24 6.08
CA ALA A 619 19.82 4.36 6.71
C ALA A 619 19.50 3.06 7.48
N ARG A 620 19.05 3.17 8.74
CA ARG A 620 18.61 2.07 9.60
C ARG A 620 17.40 2.48 10.42
N GLU A 621 16.80 1.55 11.10
CA GLU A 621 15.75 1.84 12.07
C GLU A 621 16.36 2.38 13.37
N PHE A 622 16.70 3.68 13.36
CA PHE A 622 17.26 4.37 14.51
C PHE A 622 16.20 4.91 15.45
N VAL A 623 16.44 4.82 16.77
CA VAL A 623 15.57 5.38 17.82
C VAL A 623 16.45 6.09 18.85
N THR A 624 15.94 7.20 19.39
CA THR A 624 16.53 7.91 20.56
C THR A 624 18.04 8.16 20.44
N PRO A 625 18.53 8.91 19.44
CA PRO A 625 19.94 9.25 19.34
C PRO A 625 20.38 10.18 20.46
N ARG A 626 21.50 9.89 21.12
CA ARG A 626 22.03 10.69 22.24
C ARG A 626 23.52 10.94 22.05
N LEU A 627 23.91 12.21 22.11
CA LEU A 627 25.32 12.62 22.15
C LEU A 627 25.91 12.33 23.51
N SER A 628 27.13 11.82 23.52
CA SER A 628 27.93 11.80 24.77
C SER A 628 28.20 13.22 25.27
N PRO A 629 28.43 13.40 26.58
CA PRO A 629 28.72 14.72 27.14
C PRO A 629 29.90 15.46 26.49
N ASP A 630 30.87 14.74 25.91
CA ASP A 630 32.00 15.27 25.16
C ASP A 630 31.73 15.44 23.66
N GLU A 631 30.52 15.07 23.19
CA GLU A 631 30.06 15.11 21.81
C GLU A 631 30.90 14.26 20.81
N ARG A 632 31.75 13.36 21.30
CA ARG A 632 32.57 12.52 20.46
C ARG A 632 31.89 11.23 20.01
N ARG A 633 30.85 10.81 20.72
CA ARG A 633 30.12 9.57 20.46
C ARG A 633 28.62 9.80 20.43
N VAL A 634 27.93 8.99 19.63
CA VAL A 634 26.48 8.94 19.58
C VAL A 634 26.03 7.55 20.04
N ALA A 635 25.28 7.47 21.10
CA ALA A 635 24.54 6.25 21.46
C ALA A 635 23.18 6.30 20.77
N VAL A 636 22.76 5.22 20.15
CA VAL A 636 21.49 5.12 19.44
C VAL A 636 20.93 3.70 19.54
N VAL A 637 19.63 3.57 19.69
CA VAL A 637 18.98 2.28 19.58
C VAL A 637 18.80 1.95 18.11
N VAL A 638 19.22 0.76 17.69
CA VAL A 638 18.98 0.22 16.34
C VAL A 638 18.03 -0.95 16.44
N GLN A 639 16.94 -0.86 15.70
CA GLN A 639 15.96 -1.94 15.58
C GLN A 639 16.22 -2.69 14.27
N GLU A 640 16.59 -3.95 14.35
CA GLU A 640 16.82 -4.81 13.17
C GLU A 640 16.19 -6.18 13.40
N SER A 641 15.39 -6.62 12.45
CA SER A 641 14.83 -7.99 12.45
C SER A 641 14.27 -8.45 13.80
N ARG A 642 13.58 -7.56 14.53
CA ARG A 642 12.98 -7.75 15.87
C ARG A 642 13.93 -7.67 17.06
N GLN A 643 15.19 -7.38 16.85
CA GLN A 643 16.10 -7.08 17.92
C GLN A 643 16.37 -5.59 17.98
N ALA A 644 16.24 -5.02 19.15
CA ALA A 644 16.55 -3.63 19.43
C ALA A 644 17.68 -3.56 20.43
N ASP A 645 18.80 -2.95 20.05
CA ASP A 645 19.99 -2.88 20.86
C ASP A 645 20.64 -1.50 20.81
N VAL A 646 21.41 -1.16 21.82
CA VAL A 646 22.24 0.03 21.83
C VAL A 646 23.45 -0.16 20.93
N TRP A 647 23.67 0.80 20.06
CA TRP A 647 24.89 0.93 19.27
C TRP A 647 25.56 2.25 19.57
N ILE A 648 26.89 2.27 19.48
CA ILE A 648 27.69 3.47 19.63
C ILE A 648 28.40 3.80 18.33
N TYR A 649 28.21 5.02 17.87
CA TYR A 649 28.95 5.61 16.77
C TYR A 649 30.01 6.56 17.32
N ASP A 650 31.30 6.30 17.00
CA ASP A 650 32.39 7.22 17.26
C ASP A 650 32.52 8.17 16.07
N VAL A 651 32.29 9.47 16.33
CA VAL A 651 32.23 10.50 15.29
C VAL A 651 33.61 10.71 14.64
N ALA A 652 34.69 10.62 15.42
CA ALA A 652 36.04 10.86 14.92
C ALA A 652 36.59 9.66 14.14
N LEU A 653 36.30 8.46 14.60
CA LEU A 653 36.78 7.20 14.00
C LEU A 653 35.85 6.67 12.91
N SER A 654 34.63 7.22 12.80
CA SER A 654 33.58 6.74 11.91
C SER A 654 33.28 5.24 12.12
N THR A 655 33.41 4.74 13.34
CA THR A 655 33.15 3.35 13.70
C THR A 655 31.77 3.23 14.33
N PHE A 656 31.04 2.16 13.96
CA PHE A 656 29.71 1.87 14.48
C PHE A 656 29.70 0.47 15.07
N SER A 657 29.53 0.36 16.38
CA SER A 657 29.64 -0.91 17.13
C SER A 657 28.43 -1.14 18.01
N ARG A 658 28.00 -2.40 18.08
CA ARG A 658 26.91 -2.84 18.98
C ARG A 658 27.44 -2.90 20.41
N LEU A 659 26.75 -2.24 21.33
CA LEU A 659 27.09 -2.23 22.77
C LEU A 659 26.33 -3.32 23.53
N THR A 660 25.05 -3.53 23.23
CA THR A 660 24.20 -4.51 23.94
C THR A 660 23.77 -5.65 23.01
N SER A 661 23.32 -6.76 23.60
CA SER A 661 22.72 -7.90 22.92
C SER A 661 21.45 -8.38 23.62
N VAL A 662 20.71 -7.44 24.21
CA VAL A 662 19.48 -7.72 24.96
C VAL A 662 18.30 -7.98 24.03
N GLY A 663 18.26 -7.33 22.88
CA GLY A 663 17.25 -7.52 21.84
C GLY A 663 15.94 -6.79 22.08
N THR A 664 15.73 -6.13 23.21
CA THR A 664 14.47 -5.49 23.63
C THR A 664 14.66 -4.06 24.11
N VAL A 665 15.76 -3.41 23.73
CA VAL A 665 16.06 -2.04 24.13
C VAL A 665 15.10 -1.06 23.48
N THR A 666 14.57 -0.13 24.27
CA THR A 666 13.58 0.86 23.84
C THR A 666 14.09 2.29 23.87
N SER A 667 14.99 2.63 24.79
CA SER A 667 15.61 3.97 24.85
C SER A 667 17.03 3.91 25.40
N VAL A 668 17.79 5.00 25.17
CA VAL A 668 19.18 5.14 25.60
C VAL A 668 19.44 6.54 26.13
N GLN A 669 20.34 6.63 27.14
CA GLN A 669 20.82 7.89 27.74
C GLN A 669 22.26 7.73 28.21
N TRP A 670 23.04 8.81 28.21
CA TRP A 670 24.39 8.84 28.78
C TRP A 670 24.38 9.18 30.26
N SER A 671 25.31 8.62 31.01
CA SER A 671 25.67 9.16 32.33
C SER A 671 26.30 10.56 32.18
N GLY A 672 26.18 11.41 33.23
CA GLY A 672 26.71 12.77 33.17
C GLY A 672 28.22 12.86 32.93
N ASP A 673 28.99 11.84 33.31
CA ASP A 673 30.44 11.72 33.08
C ASP A 673 30.80 11.07 31.71
N GLY A 674 29.81 10.59 30.97
CA GLY A 674 30.00 9.95 29.65
C GLY A 674 30.69 8.60 29.69
N THR A 675 30.86 7.99 30.87
CA THR A 675 31.53 6.67 31.02
C THR A 675 30.56 5.52 30.83
N ARG A 676 29.29 5.72 31.13
CA ARG A 676 28.26 4.70 31.07
C ARG A 676 27.09 5.13 30.18
N VAL A 677 26.41 4.12 29.70
CA VAL A 677 25.14 4.27 28.96
C VAL A 677 24.05 3.59 29.76
N LEU A 678 23.01 4.35 30.03
CA LEU A 678 21.76 3.84 30.62
C LEU A 678 20.80 3.50 29.49
N PHE A 679 20.09 2.40 29.61
CA PHE A 679 19.07 2.02 28.64
C PHE A 679 17.90 1.32 29.33
N THR A 680 16.73 1.46 28.72
CA THR A 680 15.57 0.69 29.14
C THR A 680 15.40 -0.50 28.20
N ALA A 681 15.12 -1.65 28.81
CA ALA A 681 14.83 -2.87 28.07
C ALA A 681 13.59 -3.52 28.69
N GLY A 682 12.65 -3.93 27.86
CA GLY A 682 11.50 -4.75 28.25
C GLY A 682 11.91 -6.20 28.41
N GLY A 683 11.42 -6.85 29.47
CA GLY A 683 11.49 -8.29 29.65
C GLY A 683 10.19 -8.97 29.27
N GLU A 684 10.11 -10.27 29.51
CA GLU A 684 8.84 -11.01 29.52
C GLU A 684 7.92 -10.41 30.60
N GLU A 685 6.60 -10.39 30.38
CA GLU A 685 5.57 -9.94 31.31
C GLU A 685 5.47 -8.42 31.58
N LEU A 686 5.64 -7.54 30.57
CA LEU A 686 5.54 -6.07 30.71
C LEU A 686 6.47 -5.47 31.79
N ARG A 687 7.41 -6.23 32.32
CA ARG A 687 8.39 -5.72 33.27
C ARG A 687 9.50 -5.02 32.51
N GLY A 688 9.52 -3.69 32.55
CA GLY A 688 10.62 -2.89 32.07
C GLY A 688 11.71 -2.74 33.13
N ALA A 689 12.95 -2.77 32.71
CA ALA A 689 14.07 -2.50 33.58
C ALA A 689 14.99 -1.42 33.00
N VAL A 690 15.55 -0.60 33.86
CA VAL A 690 16.62 0.33 33.51
C VAL A 690 17.95 -0.33 33.85
N TRP A 691 18.80 -0.36 32.84
CA TRP A 691 20.13 -0.96 32.90
C TRP A 691 21.19 0.10 32.70
N SER A 692 22.41 -0.17 33.21
CA SER A 692 23.60 0.64 33.02
C SER A 692 24.75 -0.21 32.55
N GLN A 693 25.44 0.21 31.50
CA GLN A 693 26.60 -0.51 30.95
C GLN A 693 27.75 0.47 30.66
N LEU A 694 28.99 0.02 30.82
CA LEU A 694 30.15 0.80 30.41
C LEU A 694 30.12 1.05 28.90
N ALA A 695 30.31 2.30 28.50
CA ALA A 695 30.26 2.69 27.08
C ALA A 695 31.42 2.11 26.26
N SER A 696 32.50 1.68 26.91
CA SER A 696 33.62 0.97 26.29
C SER A 696 33.35 -0.52 26.05
N GLY A 697 32.23 -1.05 26.53
CA GLY A 697 32.01 -2.50 26.58
C GLY A 697 32.83 -3.18 27.69
N GLY A 698 33.03 -4.48 27.58
CA GLY A 698 33.95 -5.26 28.44
C GLY A 698 33.36 -5.70 29.78
N ALA A 699 32.21 -5.23 30.21
CA ALA A 699 31.50 -5.70 31.40
C ALA A 699 30.00 -5.89 31.09
N PRO A 700 29.33 -6.85 31.76
CA PRO A 700 27.90 -7.03 31.60
C PRO A 700 27.14 -5.79 32.10
N ALA A 701 25.93 -5.61 31.59
CA ALA A 701 25.02 -4.56 32.04
C ALA A 701 24.58 -4.84 33.48
N GLU A 702 24.50 -3.78 34.27
CA GLU A 702 23.98 -3.77 35.66
C GLU A 702 22.52 -3.31 35.62
N LYS A 703 21.63 -4.08 36.27
CA LYS A 703 20.24 -3.67 36.47
C LYS A 703 20.16 -2.63 37.59
N LEU A 704 19.71 -1.44 37.28
CA LEU A 704 19.55 -0.35 38.22
C LEU A 704 18.17 -0.38 38.93
N PHE A 705 17.12 -0.63 38.11
CA PHE A 705 15.74 -0.55 38.58
C PHE A 705 14.85 -1.43 37.68
N GLU A 706 13.80 -2.00 38.27
CA GLU A 706 12.78 -2.77 37.57
C GLU A 706 11.41 -2.41 38.10
N HIS A 707 10.43 -2.25 37.22
CA HIS A 707 9.06 -1.94 37.64
C HIS A 707 8.06 -2.55 36.65
N PRO A 708 6.93 -3.11 37.14
CA PRO A 708 5.82 -3.46 36.24
C PRO A 708 5.37 -2.23 35.47
N PHE A 709 5.02 -2.39 34.21
CA PHE A 709 4.50 -1.32 33.35
C PHE A 709 5.45 -0.14 33.11
N LEU A 710 6.76 -0.37 33.16
CA LEU A 710 7.76 0.64 32.82
C LEU A 710 7.80 0.82 31.30
N THR A 711 7.68 2.06 30.85
CA THR A 711 7.89 2.39 29.44
C THR A 711 9.30 2.88 29.12
N PRO A 712 9.58 3.07 27.81
CA PRO A 712 10.93 3.25 27.31
C PRO A 712 11.69 4.48 27.77
N LEU A 713 11.10 5.42 28.52
CA LEU A 713 11.78 6.67 28.86
C LEU A 713 12.27 6.72 30.29
N ALA A 714 13.58 6.94 30.41
CA ALA A 714 14.22 7.32 31.63
C ALA A 714 15.04 8.59 31.44
N ALA A 715 14.83 9.60 32.28
CA ALA A 715 15.67 10.80 32.34
C ALA A 715 16.45 10.77 33.66
N ILE A 716 17.78 10.95 33.55
CA ILE A 716 18.64 11.05 34.74
C ILE A 716 18.85 12.52 35.14
N SER A 717 18.76 12.82 36.41
CA SER A 717 19.09 14.17 36.91
C SER A 717 20.56 14.53 36.63
N PRO A 718 20.90 15.83 36.47
CA PRO A 718 22.28 16.23 36.18
C PRO A 718 23.29 15.84 37.27
N ASP A 719 22.86 15.69 38.49
CA ASP A 719 23.68 15.21 39.65
C ASP A 719 23.82 13.68 39.70
N GLY A 720 23.10 12.95 38.84
CA GLY A 720 23.12 11.50 38.78
C GLY A 720 22.33 10.78 39.86
N ASN A 721 21.66 11.50 40.76
CA ASN A 721 21.07 10.93 41.98
C ASN A 721 19.59 10.53 41.82
N SER A 722 18.92 10.97 40.76
CA SER A 722 17.50 10.67 40.54
C SER A 722 17.26 10.26 39.12
N LEU A 723 16.36 9.29 38.97
CA LEU A 723 15.85 8.84 37.67
C LEU A 723 14.35 9.18 37.60
N LEU A 724 13.90 9.74 36.50
CA LEU A 724 12.48 9.87 36.19
C LEU A 724 12.15 8.83 35.12
N VAL A 725 11.11 8.05 35.38
CA VAL A 725 10.66 6.97 34.47
C VAL A 725 9.18 7.09 34.18
N ASN A 726 8.76 6.79 32.99
CA ASN A 726 7.34 6.67 32.66
C ASN A 726 6.81 5.31 33.13
N SER A 727 5.63 5.30 33.70
CA SER A 727 4.92 4.09 34.11
C SER A 727 3.44 4.21 33.77
N LEU A 728 2.86 3.14 33.31
CA LEU A 728 1.40 3.05 33.14
C LEU A 728 0.79 2.75 34.53
N HIS A 729 -0.15 3.59 34.94
CA HIS A 729 -0.89 3.40 36.20
C HIS A 729 -2.37 3.65 35.95
N GLU A 730 -3.20 2.68 36.32
CA GLU A 730 -4.62 2.67 35.98
C GLU A 730 -4.83 2.76 34.45
N SER A 731 -5.15 3.92 33.92
CA SER A 731 -5.41 4.13 32.49
C SER A 731 -4.58 5.28 31.89
N SER A 732 -3.59 5.79 32.62
CA SER A 732 -2.79 6.92 32.15
C SER A 732 -1.29 6.70 32.37
N TRP A 733 -0.51 7.33 31.47
CA TRP A 733 0.93 7.40 31.63
C TRP A 733 1.29 8.41 32.71
N ASN A 734 2.11 8.00 33.66
CA ASN A 734 2.54 8.80 34.78
C ASN A 734 4.06 8.82 34.89
N ILE A 735 4.62 9.78 35.62
CA ILE A 735 6.06 9.88 35.82
C ILE A 735 6.38 9.54 37.28
N LEU A 736 7.22 8.52 37.48
CA LEU A 736 7.75 8.12 38.77
C LEU A 736 9.18 8.65 38.93
N ARG A 737 9.56 8.98 40.16
CA ARG A 737 10.93 9.30 40.57
C ARG A 737 11.53 8.11 41.30
N VAL A 738 12.75 7.71 40.90
CA VAL A 738 13.54 6.66 41.51
C VAL A 738 14.84 7.29 42.03
N PRO A 739 15.08 7.37 43.37
CA PRO A 739 16.35 7.83 43.90
C PRO A 739 17.41 6.74 43.67
N LEU A 740 18.58 7.11 43.09
CA LEU A 740 19.68 6.18 42.80
C LEU A 740 20.71 6.10 43.91
N ASP A 741 20.72 7.10 44.78
CA ASP A 741 21.62 7.25 45.93
C ASP A 741 21.11 6.61 47.24
N SER A 742 19.92 6.00 47.20
CA SER A 742 19.26 5.46 48.41
C SER A 742 18.58 4.10 48.13
N ASP A 743 17.34 3.96 48.49
CA ASP A 743 16.57 2.70 48.47
C ASP A 743 16.14 2.22 47.09
N ARG A 744 16.29 3.04 46.05
CA ARG A 744 15.83 2.80 44.68
C ARG A 744 14.35 2.45 44.56
N VAL A 745 13.53 2.90 45.51
CA VAL A 745 12.08 2.72 45.54
C VAL A 745 11.42 3.81 44.69
N ALA A 746 10.60 3.43 43.71
CA ALA A 746 9.83 4.36 42.90
C ALA A 746 8.82 5.13 43.78
N ARG A 747 8.73 6.42 43.57
CA ARG A 747 7.76 7.34 44.19
C ARG A 747 7.08 8.14 43.09
N ASN A 748 5.81 8.46 43.29
CA ASN A 748 5.09 9.32 42.37
C ASN A 748 5.79 10.69 42.26
N TYR A 749 6.05 11.15 41.02
CA TYR A 749 6.50 12.50 40.74
C TYR A 749 5.36 13.30 40.14
N LEU A 750 4.76 12.81 39.04
CA LEU A 750 3.61 13.42 38.41
C LEU A 750 2.59 12.34 38.05
N THR A 751 1.41 12.45 38.69
CA THR A 751 0.32 11.50 38.56
C THR A 751 -0.96 12.26 38.31
N SER A 752 -1.63 11.99 37.19
CA SER A 752 -2.90 12.61 36.80
C SER A 752 -3.76 11.61 36.00
N ARG A 753 -4.96 12.01 35.64
CA ARG A 753 -5.78 11.24 34.68
C ARG A 753 -5.36 11.45 33.22
N ALA A 754 -4.54 12.46 32.96
CA ALA A 754 -3.96 12.70 31.66
C ALA A 754 -2.70 11.83 31.45
N ASN A 755 -2.32 11.64 30.21
CA ASN A 755 -1.04 11.03 29.90
C ASN A 755 0.09 12.04 30.13
N GLU A 756 0.99 11.72 31.04
CA GLU A 756 2.17 12.50 31.38
C GLU A 756 3.42 11.74 30.89
N GLY A 757 4.31 12.39 30.17
CA GLY A 757 5.48 11.70 29.64
C GLY A 757 6.62 12.61 29.22
N GLY A 758 7.62 12.02 28.55
CA GLY A 758 8.76 12.74 27.99
C GLY A 758 9.57 13.59 28.97
N PRO A 759 9.88 13.15 30.24
CA PRO A 759 10.56 13.99 31.18
C PRO A 759 11.96 14.36 30.70
N ALA A 760 12.30 15.66 30.80
CA ALA A 760 13.63 16.18 30.46
C ALA A 760 14.08 17.15 31.54
N PHE A 761 15.20 16.87 32.22
CA PHE A 761 15.75 17.77 33.24
C PHE A 761 16.38 19.02 32.63
N SER A 762 16.17 20.17 33.28
CA SER A 762 16.98 21.35 33.03
C SER A 762 18.44 21.09 33.43
N PRO A 763 19.42 21.78 32.81
CA PRO A 763 20.82 21.59 33.13
C PRO A 763 21.21 21.89 34.59
N ASP A 764 20.43 22.74 35.26
CA ASP A 764 20.64 23.06 36.68
C ASP A 764 19.89 22.12 37.65
N GLY A 765 19.15 21.12 37.10
CA GLY A 765 18.44 20.10 37.86
C GLY A 765 17.22 20.55 38.65
N ARG A 766 16.80 21.86 38.51
CA ARG A 766 15.71 22.44 39.29
C ARG A 766 14.34 22.29 38.63
N TRP A 767 14.34 22.02 37.35
CA TRP A 767 13.14 21.99 36.50
C TRP A 767 13.09 20.72 35.65
N VAL A 768 11.88 20.28 35.38
CA VAL A 768 11.61 19.15 34.45
C VAL A 768 10.59 19.59 33.43
N ALA A 769 10.95 19.51 32.18
CA ALA A 769 9.99 19.65 31.08
C ALA A 769 9.28 18.30 30.90
N VAL A 770 7.97 18.33 30.67
CA VAL A 770 7.11 17.16 30.51
C VAL A 770 6.10 17.40 29.39
N GLU A 771 5.68 16.33 28.76
CA GLU A 771 4.53 16.27 27.86
C GLU A 771 3.27 15.93 28.63
N SER A 772 2.13 16.54 28.30
CA SER A 772 0.83 16.25 28.89
C SER A 772 -0.31 16.50 27.92
N ASP A 773 -1.28 15.60 27.86
CA ASP A 773 -2.48 15.73 27.03
C ASP A 773 -3.71 16.26 27.81
N GLU A 774 -3.52 16.74 29.05
CA GLU A 774 -4.56 17.27 29.94
C GLU A 774 -5.46 18.33 29.28
N SER A 775 -4.92 19.09 28.33
CA SER A 775 -5.67 20.11 27.58
C SER A 775 -6.50 19.57 26.41
N GLY A 776 -6.55 18.25 26.21
CA GLY A 776 -7.14 17.58 25.07
C GLY A 776 -6.21 17.49 23.85
N ARG A 777 -4.95 17.93 23.98
CA ARG A 777 -3.86 17.75 23.03
C ARG A 777 -2.53 17.76 23.77
N VAL A 778 -1.51 17.13 23.18
CA VAL A 778 -0.18 17.10 23.79
C VAL A 778 0.43 18.50 23.82
N GLU A 779 0.84 18.94 25.00
CA GLU A 779 1.51 20.22 25.24
C GLU A 779 2.74 20.02 26.12
N VAL A 780 3.76 20.86 25.95
CA VAL A 780 4.94 20.89 26.81
C VAL A 780 4.74 21.88 27.94
N SER A 781 4.92 21.42 29.16
CA SER A 781 4.97 22.24 30.37
C SER A 781 6.25 21.98 31.19
N VAL A 782 6.61 22.91 32.09
CA VAL A 782 7.75 22.77 32.97
C VAL A 782 7.26 22.70 34.40
N ARG A 783 7.80 21.76 35.17
CA ARG A 783 7.51 21.50 36.56
C ARG A 783 8.76 21.75 37.43
N SER A 784 8.59 22.13 38.68
CA SER A 784 9.70 22.17 39.64
C SER A 784 10.15 20.77 40.03
N PHE A 785 11.42 20.62 40.44
CA PHE A 785 12.00 19.37 40.96
C PHE A 785 12.69 19.65 42.30
N PRO A 786 12.58 18.74 43.26
CA PRO A 786 11.98 17.40 43.24
C PRO A 786 10.44 17.36 43.47
N ASP A 787 9.81 18.45 43.82
CA ASP A 787 8.37 18.58 43.99
C ASP A 787 7.74 19.26 42.75
N PRO A 788 6.82 18.62 42.02
CA PRO A 788 6.22 19.15 40.79
C PRO A 788 5.10 20.18 41.04
N SER A 789 5.12 20.92 42.16
CA SER A 789 4.07 21.84 42.59
C SER A 789 3.85 23.02 41.65
N SER A 790 4.86 23.41 40.87
CA SER A 790 4.72 24.45 39.84
C SER A 790 4.40 23.87 38.48
N ARG A 791 3.50 24.55 37.75
CA ARG A 791 3.23 24.23 36.33
C ARG A 791 3.30 25.49 35.49
N ILE A 792 4.19 25.51 34.53
CA ILE A 792 4.36 26.62 33.60
C ILE A 792 4.29 26.08 32.18
N GLN A 793 3.30 26.57 31.41
CA GLN A 793 3.08 26.18 30.06
C GLN A 793 4.16 26.74 29.11
N VAL A 794 4.81 25.90 28.32
CA VAL A 794 5.86 26.29 27.40
C VAL A 794 5.36 26.30 25.98
N SER A 795 4.70 25.28 25.52
CA SER A 795 4.13 25.25 24.17
C SER A 795 2.80 26.00 24.11
N ALA A 796 2.37 26.36 22.91
CA ALA A 796 1.07 26.97 22.64
C ALA A 796 0.59 26.46 21.28
N GLY A 797 -0.52 25.72 21.28
CA GLY A 797 -1.06 25.13 20.04
C GLY A 797 -0.49 23.75 19.68
N GLY A 798 -0.02 23.01 20.70
CA GLY A 798 0.62 21.72 20.60
C GLY A 798 2.11 21.77 20.87
N GLY A 799 2.67 20.68 21.43
CA GLY A 799 4.11 20.57 21.68
C GLY A 799 4.48 19.21 22.25
N ALA A 800 5.57 18.62 21.73
CA ALA A 800 6.10 17.32 22.15
C ALA A 800 7.63 17.31 22.07
N GLU A 801 8.25 16.26 22.61
CA GLU A 801 9.68 15.98 22.52
C GLU A 801 10.57 17.11 23.10
N PRO A 802 10.39 17.51 24.38
CA PRO A 802 11.14 18.61 24.96
C PRO A 802 12.63 18.28 25.10
N VAL A 803 13.51 19.19 24.67
CA VAL A 803 14.98 19.09 24.79
C VAL A 803 15.56 20.43 25.24
N TRP A 804 16.24 20.41 26.38
CA TRP A 804 16.92 21.59 26.87
C TRP A 804 18.20 21.91 26.08
N SER A 805 18.47 23.20 25.87
CA SER A 805 19.82 23.62 25.51
C SER A 805 20.78 23.38 26.69
N PRO A 806 22.02 22.96 26.45
CA PRO A 806 23.00 22.70 27.53
C PRO A 806 23.28 23.90 28.42
N ASP A 807 23.10 25.13 27.94
CA ASP A 807 23.23 26.37 28.73
C ASP A 807 21.97 26.77 29.50
N GLY A 808 20.86 26.02 29.33
CA GLY A 808 19.58 26.26 29.99
C GLY A 808 18.83 27.50 29.53
N THR A 809 19.25 28.14 28.44
CA THR A 809 18.62 29.39 27.96
C THR A 809 17.46 29.12 27.01
N ARG A 810 17.35 27.89 26.48
CA ARG A 810 16.32 27.48 25.53
C ARG A 810 15.76 26.10 25.89
N LEU A 811 14.46 25.95 25.65
CA LEU A 811 13.79 24.65 25.63
C LEU A 811 13.25 24.43 24.21
N TYR A 812 13.83 23.46 23.52
CA TYR A 812 13.37 23.04 22.19
C TYR A 812 12.20 22.09 22.32
N TYR A 813 11.27 22.16 21.41
CA TYR A 813 10.15 21.22 21.31
C TYR A 813 9.60 21.22 19.89
N ARG A 814 8.83 20.21 19.57
CA ARG A 814 8.22 20.04 18.25
C ARG A 814 6.74 20.39 18.29
N THR A 815 6.29 21.02 17.21
CA THR A 815 4.87 21.24 16.91
C THR A 815 4.67 20.92 15.43
N GLY A 816 4.01 19.82 15.15
CA GLY A 816 3.92 19.33 13.78
C GLY A 816 5.29 19.02 13.17
N SER A 817 5.47 19.39 11.91
CA SER A 817 6.76 19.33 11.23
C SER A 817 7.75 20.41 11.68
N SER A 818 7.36 21.30 12.58
CA SER A 818 8.20 22.42 13.00
C SER A 818 8.97 22.11 14.29
N LEU A 819 10.22 22.55 14.31
CA LEU A 819 11.03 22.61 15.52
C LEU A 819 11.03 24.05 16.04
N LEU A 820 10.60 24.24 17.28
CA LEU A 820 10.55 25.52 18.00
C LEU A 820 11.54 25.54 19.13
N ALA A 821 11.90 26.73 19.58
CA ALA A 821 12.68 26.99 20.79
C ALA A 821 12.00 28.06 21.63
N ALA A 822 11.63 27.71 22.84
CA ALA A 822 11.26 28.69 23.85
C ALA A 822 12.53 29.27 24.46
N ARG A 823 12.70 30.59 24.41
CA ARG A 823 13.73 31.30 25.19
C ARG A 823 13.24 31.38 26.63
N VAL A 824 14.08 30.92 27.54
CA VAL A 824 13.68 30.78 28.95
C VAL A 824 14.72 31.35 29.89
N SER A 825 14.26 31.70 31.15
CA SER A 825 15.12 31.98 32.27
C SER A 825 14.82 30.94 33.38
N LEU A 826 15.88 30.34 33.91
CA LEU A 826 15.75 29.36 35.02
C LEU A 826 15.74 30.01 36.41
N ARG A 827 16.13 31.29 36.50
CA ARG A 827 16.27 32.01 37.78
C ARG A 827 15.70 33.42 37.72
N PRO A 828 15.17 33.93 38.82
CA PRO A 828 14.94 33.29 40.14
C PRO A 828 13.85 32.21 40.04
N THR A 829 12.89 32.36 39.14
CA THR A 829 11.80 31.44 38.81
C THR A 829 11.86 31.11 37.35
N PHE A 830 11.31 29.96 36.93
CA PHE A 830 11.20 29.62 35.53
C PHE A 830 10.26 30.60 34.80
N THR A 831 10.73 31.16 33.71
CA THR A 831 9.96 32.13 32.92
C THR A 831 10.19 31.89 31.41
N VAL A 832 9.14 31.90 30.63
CA VAL A 832 9.20 31.88 29.17
C VAL A 832 9.31 33.31 28.67
N LEU A 833 10.41 33.65 28.00
CA LEU A 833 10.73 35.00 27.50
C LEU A 833 10.22 35.21 26.07
N GLY A 834 10.05 34.16 25.30
CA GLY A 834 9.60 34.19 23.91
C GLY A 834 9.71 32.81 23.26
N ARG A 835 9.14 32.68 22.06
CA ARG A 835 9.18 31.46 21.27
C ARG A 835 9.64 31.80 19.85
N ASP A 836 10.60 31.06 19.36
CA ASP A 836 11.18 31.25 18.03
C ASP A 836 11.02 29.95 17.21
N THR A 837 10.65 30.05 15.95
CA THR A 837 10.69 28.90 15.06
C THR A 837 12.12 28.67 14.60
N VAL A 838 12.69 27.53 14.96
CA VAL A 838 14.05 27.14 14.56
C VAL A 838 14.03 26.61 13.11
N ARG A 839 12.99 25.80 12.81
CA ARG A 839 12.79 25.23 11.49
C ARG A 839 11.29 24.92 11.31
N SER A 840 10.70 25.40 10.21
CA SER A 840 9.29 25.17 9.87
C SER A 840 9.03 23.87 9.08
N ASP A 841 10.09 23.25 8.56
CA ASP A 841 10.02 22.03 7.76
C ASP A 841 11.15 21.10 8.21
N ALA A 842 10.88 20.28 9.21
CA ALA A 842 11.82 19.36 9.80
C ALA A 842 11.24 17.93 9.71
N PRO A 843 11.56 17.14 8.66
CA PRO A 843 11.06 15.78 8.48
C PRO A 843 11.73 14.81 9.46
N PHE A 844 11.80 15.20 10.74
CA PHE A 844 12.33 14.35 11.79
C PHE A 844 11.36 13.22 12.07
N VAL A 845 11.88 12.06 12.34
CA VAL A 845 11.09 10.97 12.91
C VAL A 845 10.58 11.38 14.28
N THR A 846 9.28 11.31 14.51
CA THR A 846 8.63 11.69 15.77
C THR A 846 8.38 10.50 16.67
N SER A 847 8.40 10.73 17.97
CA SER A 847 8.13 9.71 19.00
C SER A 847 7.54 10.34 20.25
N PRO A 848 6.31 10.94 20.18
CA PRO A 848 5.69 11.53 21.37
C PRO A 848 5.58 10.47 22.45
N PHE A 849 5.75 10.89 23.71
CA PHE A 849 5.81 10.05 24.94
C PHE A 849 6.96 9.00 24.97
N TRP A 850 7.69 8.80 23.85
CA TRP A 850 8.75 7.79 23.73
C TRP A 850 10.16 8.40 23.72
N GLY A 851 10.27 9.72 23.72
CA GLY A 851 11.48 10.52 23.78
C GLY A 851 11.95 11.09 22.46
N PRO A 852 12.67 12.21 22.54
CA PRO A 852 13.04 12.97 21.36
C PRO A 852 14.00 12.17 20.47
N ASN A 853 13.73 12.21 19.17
CA ASN A 853 14.61 11.67 18.13
C ASN A 853 15.58 12.72 17.58
N TYR A 854 15.85 13.72 18.40
CA TYR A 854 16.85 14.76 18.15
C TYR A 854 17.53 15.20 19.43
N GLN A 855 18.69 15.84 19.30
CA GLN A 855 19.42 16.47 20.39
C GLN A 855 20.21 17.66 19.88
N VAL A 856 20.30 18.72 20.68
CA VAL A 856 21.03 19.94 20.34
C VAL A 856 22.49 19.82 20.85
N THR A 857 23.45 20.24 20.03
CA THR A 857 24.88 20.29 20.42
C THR A 857 25.13 21.34 21.51
N ARG A 858 26.23 21.20 22.26
CA ARG A 858 26.58 22.10 23.37
C ARG A 858 26.76 23.56 22.92
N ASP A 859 27.24 23.78 21.70
CA ASP A 859 27.40 25.13 21.13
C ASP A 859 26.08 25.69 20.55
N GLY A 860 25.00 24.91 20.59
CA GLY A 860 23.69 25.30 20.08
C GLY A 860 23.61 25.49 18.55
N LYS A 861 24.66 25.13 17.79
CA LYS A 861 24.75 25.40 16.34
C LYS A 861 24.28 24.27 15.46
N ARG A 862 24.25 23.05 15.98
CA ARG A 862 23.83 21.85 15.25
C ARG A 862 22.84 21.04 16.07
N ILE A 863 22.04 20.29 15.35
CA ILE A 863 21.07 19.36 15.91
C ILE A 863 21.38 17.98 15.34
N LEU A 864 21.63 17.01 16.22
CA LEU A 864 21.61 15.60 15.84
C LEU A 864 20.16 15.18 15.69
N ALA A 865 19.78 14.62 14.55
CA ALA A 865 18.39 14.20 14.31
C ALA A 865 18.33 12.94 13.44
N ILE A 866 17.19 12.25 13.52
CA ILE A 866 16.85 11.17 12.59
C ILE A 866 15.88 11.76 11.59
N LEU A 867 16.28 11.79 10.32
CA LEU A 867 15.40 12.14 9.21
C LEU A 867 14.75 10.89 8.67
N SER A 868 13.45 10.93 8.46
CA SER A 868 12.70 9.83 7.83
C SER A 868 13.17 9.64 6.38
N ASP A 869 13.39 8.41 5.99
CA ASP A 869 13.58 8.00 4.59
C ASP A 869 12.20 7.65 4.02
N ALA A 870 11.30 8.65 4.02
CA ALA A 870 9.88 8.50 3.71
C ALA A 870 9.60 8.00 2.28
N ASP A 871 10.61 8.03 1.39
CA ASP A 871 10.46 7.60 -0.01
C ASP A 871 10.30 6.07 -0.16
N ASP A 872 10.57 5.30 0.89
CA ASP A 872 10.45 3.82 0.86
C ASP A 872 9.08 3.31 1.33
N TYR A 873 8.19 4.17 1.86
CA TYR A 873 6.88 3.71 2.31
C TYR A 873 5.96 3.38 1.13
N ARG A 874 5.42 2.17 1.13
CA ARG A 874 4.51 1.67 0.10
C ARG A 874 3.36 0.90 0.75
N LEU A 875 2.16 1.12 0.24
CA LEU A 875 1.03 0.23 0.48
C LEU A 875 0.93 -0.75 -0.68
N VAL A 876 0.93 -2.03 -0.38
CA VAL A 876 0.71 -3.09 -1.38
C VAL A 876 -0.72 -3.59 -1.21
N VAL A 877 -1.53 -3.38 -2.21
CA VAL A 877 -2.95 -3.73 -2.23
C VAL A 877 -3.17 -4.97 -3.08
N SER A 878 -3.90 -5.94 -2.57
CA SER A 878 -4.27 -7.19 -3.24
C SER A 878 -5.79 -7.39 -3.13
N PRO A 879 -6.61 -6.86 -4.05
CA PRO A 879 -8.07 -6.87 -3.93
C PRO A 879 -8.69 -8.28 -3.92
N ASN A 880 -8.03 -9.26 -4.52
CA ASN A 880 -8.51 -10.64 -4.63
C ASN A 880 -7.55 -11.66 -4.00
N TRP A 881 -6.91 -11.29 -2.89
CA TRP A 881 -5.93 -12.12 -2.19
C TRP A 881 -6.50 -13.48 -1.75
N ILE A 882 -7.79 -13.59 -1.52
CA ILE A 882 -8.47 -14.84 -1.20
C ILE A 882 -8.15 -15.97 -2.22
N THR A 883 -7.90 -15.62 -3.48
CA THR A 883 -7.50 -16.59 -4.50
C THR A 883 -6.13 -17.22 -4.20
N GLU A 884 -5.18 -16.40 -3.73
CA GLU A 884 -3.86 -16.88 -3.31
C GLU A 884 -3.96 -17.74 -2.05
N LEU A 885 -4.75 -17.31 -1.07
CA LEU A 885 -5.03 -18.09 0.14
C LEU A 885 -5.53 -19.50 -0.24
N ARG A 886 -6.55 -19.59 -1.11
CA ARG A 886 -7.09 -20.86 -1.58
C ARG A 886 -6.05 -21.75 -2.26
N GLN A 887 -5.19 -21.17 -3.10
CA GLN A 887 -4.11 -21.90 -3.78
C GLN A 887 -3.08 -22.44 -2.79
N ARG A 888 -2.64 -21.65 -1.80
CA ARG A 888 -1.67 -22.08 -0.79
C ARG A 888 -2.24 -23.17 0.12
N VAL A 889 -3.50 -23.04 0.54
CA VAL A 889 -4.19 -24.08 1.31
C VAL A 889 -4.31 -25.37 0.53
N ALA A 890 -4.73 -25.33 -0.74
CA ALA A 890 -4.84 -26.50 -1.60
C ALA A 890 -3.48 -27.17 -1.88
N ALA A 891 -2.41 -26.38 -2.02
CA ALA A 891 -1.05 -26.91 -2.21
C ALA A 891 -0.55 -27.65 -0.95
N SER A 892 -0.82 -27.11 0.24
CA SER A 892 -0.48 -27.76 1.51
C SER A 892 -1.23 -29.08 1.74
N GLN A 893 -2.46 -29.18 1.30
CA GLN A 893 -3.25 -30.43 1.37
C GLN A 893 -2.70 -31.52 0.44
N ARG A 894 -2.35 -31.17 -0.80
CA ARG A 894 -1.74 -32.10 -1.77
C ARG A 894 -0.36 -32.62 -1.37
N GLY A 895 0.42 -31.84 -0.60
CA GLY A 895 1.71 -32.26 -0.07
C GLY A 895 1.61 -33.26 1.09
N ARG A 896 0.42 -33.44 1.66
CA ARG A 896 0.14 -34.43 2.75
C ARG A 896 -0.31 -35.81 2.22
N ASP A 897 -0.86 -35.81 1.01
CA ASP A 897 -1.34 -37.06 0.36
C ASP A 897 -0.22 -37.77 -0.43
N ARG A 898 0.97 -37.18 -0.45
CA ARG A 898 2.21 -37.77 -0.98
C ARG A 898 3.16 -38.13 0.16
#